data_7d068b1d00973b946f591d6483208946
#
_entry.id   7d068b1d00973b946f591d6483208946
#
_cell.length_a   1.000
_cell.length_b   1.000
_cell.length_c   1.000
_cell.angle_alpha   90.00
_cell.angle_beta   90.00
_cell.angle_gamma   90.00
#
_symmetry.space_group_name_H-M   'P 1'
#
loop_
_entity.id
_entity.type
_entity.pdbx_description
1 polymer ?
#
loop_
_entity_poly.entity_id
_entity_poly.type
_entity_poly.pdbx_seq_one_letter_code
_entity_poly.pdbx_strand_id
1 'polypeptide(L)'
;MTKVLMVGSRILLTLALLARAQPAAAQAVLTVAVVDQSGGAIAGASVTLRSTSGTPRTVTTDAAGAFSVADLPPGRYTVEARHNLFETSTSSLDVPATGTRAVRIILNIAGLAESMVVTGRRVETRLSETPQKIEVVSARDIERTIAVDITDVLKKNAGVDVVQYSGVLSGIGIRGFRPETSGVNKRSLLLVDGRPSGVTNLSTLLLDNVDHIEVLKGPASAVYGASAMGGVVNVITRQSRGPVKAGARVAFGSFNVSDFAGNAGGSLGRRVDFDVNGNVFHQRANLRMGDGRERPATTYQTYDGSGRLGVDLSSTWRLDGHANVYRGRDINTPGDVFSGVSSQGRKDLDRTTEDARLSGQVGRHLLTGTIYNTHEAGSTLNVTTSNPLDQPFLPYLTFQNEFAWRGAQVKDAWGWSRANSLVMGLDYEHVTSESRSFARTGVGQAPFSANSQKDTVGLYAENTLNLRGGRTVISTGGRVDRISVDTLDTPLKTNFTPSTTTFTVFNPSVGIKQELRPGLRAHATAGRAFVPADAGALTGYTTNIIGGRTQINQGNADLRPERSTSFDAGLEWFSTVTHVDVTYFQTSVSDRVVSNVLISNPPPPDPIVLTSVNTLASHIYGMDAEVSRRANAHVTAFANITHYFSRREQLPTTGERNILNVATNTVRAGLDLDFGRLSTRLSARYVQGRQDQNFNLAGSPIVDYPSFTVADVSATYRMHRQHAVLLTVNNVLDTYYYEKKGYPLAGASFQVKYRLGL
;
A
#
# COMPACT_ATOMS: atom_id res chain seq x y z
N MET A 1 32.08 79.21 -51.64
CA MET A 1 31.21 78.81 -50.51
C MET A 1 31.08 77.29 -50.37
N THR A 2 32.07 76.51 -50.76
CA THR A 2 31.93 75.04 -50.81
C THR A 2 32.99 74.27 -50.02
N LYS A 3 33.83 74.95 -49.23
CA LYS A 3 34.92 74.32 -48.43
C LYS A 3 34.76 74.42 -46.90
N VAL A 4 33.73 75.04 -46.38
CA VAL A 4 33.50 75.22 -44.94
C VAL A 4 32.51 74.15 -44.36
N LEU A 5 31.73 73.50 -45.26
CA LEU A 5 30.72 72.44 -44.78
C LEU A 5 31.27 71.02 -44.61
N MET A 6 32.53 70.73 -45.02
CA MET A 6 33.08 69.37 -44.86
C MET A 6 33.91 69.17 -43.60
N VAL A 7 34.28 70.22 -42.87
CA VAL A 7 35.04 70.02 -41.59
C VAL A 7 34.09 69.86 -40.37
N GLY A 8 32.90 70.42 -40.43
CA GLY A 8 31.90 70.26 -39.37
C GLY A 8 31.31 68.84 -39.26
N SER A 9 31.23 68.09 -40.39
CA SER A 9 30.63 66.74 -40.43
C SER A 9 31.58 65.65 -39.90
N ARG A 10 32.89 65.88 -39.93
CA ARG A 10 33.86 64.92 -39.40
C ARG A 10 34.08 65.03 -37.88
N ILE A 11 33.84 66.13 -37.26
CA ILE A 11 33.99 66.34 -35.81
C ILE A 11 32.72 65.87 -35.10
N LEU A 12 31.52 65.90 -35.67
CA LEU A 12 30.31 65.35 -35.13
C LEU A 12 30.27 63.79 -35.22
N LEU A 13 30.92 63.19 -36.24
CA LEU A 13 31.01 61.70 -36.34
C LEU A 13 32.02 61.15 -35.40
N THR A 14 33.08 61.84 -35.01
CA THR A 14 34.09 61.43 -34.06
C THR A 14 33.61 61.60 -32.62
N LEU A 15 32.79 62.55 -32.30
CA LEU A 15 32.15 62.73 -31.00
C LEU A 15 30.95 61.75 -30.78
N ALA A 16 30.28 61.30 -31.84
CA ALA A 16 29.23 60.27 -31.75
C ALA A 16 29.75 58.85 -31.58
N LEU A 17 31.01 58.58 -31.94
CA LEU A 17 31.68 57.27 -31.71
C LEU A 17 32.36 57.14 -30.33
N LEU A 18 32.60 58.25 -29.62
CA LEU A 18 33.16 58.25 -28.27
C LEU A 18 32.10 58.18 -27.15
N ALA A 19 30.80 58.29 -27.50
CA ALA A 19 29.70 58.26 -26.50
C ALA A 19 29.04 56.89 -26.30
N ARG A 20 29.61 55.78 -26.79
CA ARG A 20 29.09 54.43 -26.61
C ARG A 20 30.12 53.39 -26.18
N ALA A 21 31.11 53.77 -25.38
CA ALA A 21 31.79 52.80 -24.54
C ALA A 21 31.03 52.74 -23.20
N GLN A 22 29.90 52.04 -23.14
CA GLN A 22 29.42 51.56 -21.85
C GLN A 22 30.50 50.66 -21.29
N PRO A 23 31.01 50.89 -20.08
CA PRO A 23 31.86 49.96 -19.42
C PRO A 23 31.08 48.65 -19.35
N ALA A 24 31.62 47.54 -19.86
CA ALA A 24 31.11 46.22 -19.61
C ALA A 24 31.05 46.08 -18.07
N ALA A 25 29.86 46.20 -17.50
CA ALA A 25 29.67 45.96 -16.09
C ALA A 25 30.18 44.53 -15.85
N ALA A 26 31.23 44.41 -15.06
CA ALA A 26 31.77 43.11 -14.65
C ALA A 26 30.64 42.41 -13.92
N GLN A 27 30.02 41.42 -14.60
CA GLN A 27 28.89 40.68 -14.04
C GLN A 27 29.38 39.72 -12.95
N ALA A 28 28.60 39.56 -11.91
CA ALA A 28 28.92 38.63 -10.84
C ALA A 28 28.83 37.17 -11.34
N VAL A 29 29.83 36.39 -11.03
CA VAL A 29 29.84 34.94 -11.25
C VAL A 29 29.72 34.21 -9.92
N LEU A 30 28.67 33.41 -9.79
CA LEU A 30 28.45 32.53 -8.63
C LEU A 30 29.00 31.13 -8.96
N THR A 31 30.02 30.69 -8.24
CA THR A 31 30.52 29.31 -8.32
C THR A 31 30.05 28.55 -7.08
N VAL A 32 29.35 27.45 -7.27
CA VAL A 32 28.79 26.61 -6.21
C VAL A 32 29.43 25.22 -6.30
N ALA A 33 29.95 24.74 -5.17
CA ALA A 33 30.36 23.35 -4.98
C ALA A 33 29.39 22.67 -4.00
N VAL A 34 28.79 21.58 -4.43
CA VAL A 34 27.92 20.74 -3.61
C VAL A 34 28.71 19.50 -3.18
N VAL A 35 28.84 19.32 -1.88
CA VAL A 35 29.65 18.24 -1.30
C VAL A 35 28.88 17.53 -0.19
N ASP A 36 29.27 16.31 0.13
CA ASP A 36 28.78 15.59 1.31
C ASP A 36 29.50 16.03 2.60
N GLN A 37 29.09 15.48 3.75
CA GLN A 37 29.69 15.76 5.05
C GLN A 37 31.19 15.39 5.15
N SER A 38 31.66 14.45 4.32
CA SER A 38 33.07 14.04 4.25
C SER A 38 33.89 14.94 3.31
N GLY A 39 33.23 15.85 2.59
CA GLY A 39 33.83 16.71 1.59
C GLY A 39 33.87 16.08 0.20
N GLY A 40 33.27 14.91 -0.01
CA GLY A 40 33.11 14.26 -1.30
C GLY A 40 32.18 15.04 -2.23
N ALA A 41 32.54 15.18 -3.51
CA ALA A 41 31.77 15.91 -4.50
C ALA A 41 30.45 15.18 -4.85
N ILE A 42 29.32 15.90 -4.90
CA ILE A 42 28.02 15.35 -5.28
C ILE A 42 27.67 15.76 -6.71
N ALA A 43 27.90 14.85 -7.65
CA ALA A 43 27.52 15.02 -9.04
C ALA A 43 26.01 14.83 -9.25
N GLY A 44 25.40 15.62 -10.15
CA GLY A 44 23.98 15.49 -10.47
C GLY A 44 23.03 16.11 -9.44
N ALA A 45 23.53 16.86 -8.45
CA ALA A 45 22.67 17.58 -7.52
C ALA A 45 21.95 18.72 -8.25
N SER A 46 20.65 18.81 -8.05
CA SER A 46 19.81 19.92 -8.55
C SER A 46 19.85 21.08 -7.58
N VAL A 47 20.29 22.24 -8.03
CA VAL A 47 20.39 23.46 -7.21
C VAL A 47 19.48 24.54 -7.79
N THR A 48 18.51 24.99 -7.00
CA THR A 48 17.56 26.04 -7.39
C THR A 48 17.91 27.34 -6.66
N LEU A 49 18.16 28.38 -7.42
CA LEU A 49 18.43 29.74 -6.97
C LEU A 49 17.14 30.57 -7.08
N ARG A 50 16.65 31.11 -5.97
CA ARG A 50 15.46 31.98 -5.92
C ARG A 50 15.83 33.35 -5.37
N SER A 51 15.60 34.40 -6.12
CA SER A 51 15.64 35.81 -5.62
C SER A 51 14.25 36.24 -5.19
N THR A 52 14.14 37.32 -4.44
CA THR A 52 12.86 37.88 -3.96
C THR A 52 12.00 38.45 -5.11
N SER A 53 12.58 38.75 -6.28
CA SER A 53 11.93 39.45 -7.40
C SER A 53 12.14 38.78 -8.76
N GLY A 54 12.81 37.59 -8.84
CA GLY A 54 13.16 36.96 -10.12
C GLY A 54 12.63 35.52 -10.27
N THR A 55 12.59 35.04 -11.52
CA THR A 55 12.26 33.64 -11.83
C THR A 55 13.30 32.72 -11.24
N PRO A 56 12.89 31.59 -10.59
CA PRO A 56 13.83 30.59 -10.07
C PRO A 56 14.69 30.00 -11.20
N ARG A 57 15.99 29.88 -10.95
CA ARG A 57 16.95 29.26 -11.88
C ARG A 57 17.46 27.96 -11.29
N THR A 58 17.24 26.84 -11.96
CA THR A 58 17.71 25.52 -11.53
C THR A 58 18.89 25.08 -12.40
N VAL A 59 19.95 24.62 -11.76
CA VAL A 59 21.19 24.13 -12.38
C VAL A 59 21.57 22.79 -11.75
N THR A 60 22.18 21.91 -12.52
CA THR A 60 22.65 20.59 -12.05
C THR A 60 24.18 20.60 -11.93
N THR A 61 24.72 20.04 -10.84
CA THR A 61 26.19 19.94 -10.66
C THR A 61 26.83 18.95 -11.64
N ASP A 62 28.03 19.24 -12.05
CA ASP A 62 28.88 18.41 -12.90
C ASP A 62 29.49 17.22 -12.14
N ALA A 63 30.41 16.48 -12.79
CA ALA A 63 31.10 15.33 -12.19
C ALA A 63 31.99 15.69 -10.98
N ALA A 64 32.41 16.94 -10.86
CA ALA A 64 33.16 17.47 -9.72
C ALA A 64 32.26 18.05 -8.62
N GLY A 65 30.92 17.86 -8.74
CA GLY A 65 29.95 18.41 -7.79
C GLY A 65 29.81 19.93 -7.89
N ALA A 66 30.24 20.57 -8.98
CA ALA A 66 30.30 22.01 -9.09
C ALA A 66 29.48 22.55 -10.28
N PHE A 67 29.11 23.82 -10.22
CA PHE A 67 28.60 24.57 -11.35
C PHE A 67 28.91 26.05 -11.19
N SER A 68 28.92 26.79 -12.30
CA SER A 68 29.06 28.24 -12.30
C SER A 68 27.90 28.88 -13.00
N VAL A 69 27.38 29.97 -12.43
CA VAL A 69 26.30 30.77 -13.00
C VAL A 69 26.79 32.21 -13.16
N ALA A 70 26.84 32.70 -14.40
CA ALA A 70 27.03 34.08 -14.71
C ALA A 70 25.69 34.81 -14.82
N ASP A 71 25.71 36.12 -14.82
CA ASP A 71 24.55 36.98 -15.09
C ASP A 71 23.42 36.89 -14.03
N LEU A 72 23.79 36.68 -12.76
CA LEU A 72 22.85 36.82 -11.65
C LEU A 72 22.75 38.27 -11.22
N PRO A 73 21.53 38.85 -11.13
CA PRO A 73 21.34 40.17 -10.52
C PRO A 73 21.89 40.20 -9.09
N PRO A 74 22.52 41.28 -8.66
CA PRO A 74 22.99 41.40 -7.28
C PRO A 74 21.81 41.40 -6.31
N GLY A 75 21.98 40.78 -5.16
CA GLY A 75 20.95 40.68 -4.13
C GLY A 75 20.95 39.38 -3.36
N ARG A 76 19.95 39.23 -2.49
CA ARG A 76 19.80 38.04 -1.63
C ARG A 76 19.06 36.93 -2.39
N TYR A 77 19.66 35.74 -2.40
CA TYR A 77 19.13 34.52 -2.98
C TYR A 77 18.90 33.44 -1.90
N THR A 78 17.81 32.75 -2.02
CA THR A 78 17.61 31.44 -1.36
C THR A 78 18.11 30.37 -2.33
N VAL A 79 19.04 29.53 -1.86
CA VAL A 79 19.62 28.42 -2.60
C VAL A 79 19.12 27.13 -2.00
N GLU A 80 18.44 26.33 -2.81
CA GLU A 80 17.94 25.02 -2.43
C GLU A 80 18.68 23.97 -3.26
N ALA A 81 19.43 23.09 -2.57
CA ALA A 81 20.15 21.99 -3.21
C ALA A 81 19.48 20.66 -2.86
N ARG A 82 19.23 19.81 -3.88
CA ARG A 82 18.57 18.51 -3.77
C ARG A 82 19.35 17.44 -4.52
N HIS A 83 19.42 16.25 -3.91
CA HIS A 83 19.94 15.05 -4.56
C HIS A 83 19.27 13.81 -3.94
N ASN A 84 19.04 12.75 -4.72
CA ASN A 84 18.22 11.59 -4.34
C ASN A 84 18.68 10.81 -3.08
N LEU A 85 19.88 11.04 -2.59
CA LEU A 85 20.47 10.36 -1.42
C LEU A 85 20.77 11.33 -0.28
N PHE A 86 20.38 12.60 -0.41
CA PHE A 86 20.76 13.66 0.50
C PHE A 86 19.54 14.46 0.94
N GLU A 87 19.61 15.04 2.15
CA GLU A 87 18.62 16.00 2.61
C GLU A 87 18.67 17.25 1.75
N THR A 88 17.49 17.82 1.50
CA THR A 88 17.42 19.13 0.86
C THR A 88 18.07 20.18 1.76
N SER A 89 19.13 20.80 1.28
CA SER A 89 19.79 21.90 1.99
C SER A 89 19.25 23.23 1.46
N THR A 90 18.76 24.07 2.34
CA THR A 90 18.31 25.43 2.01
C THR A 90 19.18 26.44 2.75
N SER A 91 19.82 27.31 2.00
CA SER A 91 20.67 28.38 2.57
C SER A 91 20.38 29.71 1.88
N SER A 92 20.70 30.81 2.51
CA SER A 92 20.63 32.13 1.86
C SER A 92 22.04 32.68 1.63
N LEU A 93 22.24 33.29 0.47
CA LEU A 93 23.49 33.95 0.12
C LEU A 93 23.22 35.30 -0.54
N ASP A 94 24.16 36.20 -0.39
CA ASP A 94 24.14 37.48 -1.06
C ASP A 94 25.09 37.43 -2.28
N VAL A 95 24.56 37.72 -3.47
CA VAL A 95 25.30 37.85 -4.73
C VAL A 95 25.78 39.29 -4.85
N PRO A 96 27.10 39.54 -4.93
CA PRO A 96 27.64 40.89 -5.04
C PRO A 96 27.33 41.51 -6.43
N ALA A 97 27.47 42.83 -6.57
CA ALA A 97 27.27 43.49 -7.84
C ALA A 97 28.32 43.14 -8.90
N THR A 98 29.54 42.82 -8.50
CA THR A 98 30.67 42.48 -9.38
C THR A 98 31.58 41.45 -8.70
N GLY A 99 32.32 40.67 -9.51
CA GLY A 99 33.33 39.70 -9.01
C GLY A 99 32.80 38.29 -8.90
N THR A 100 33.63 37.37 -8.40
CA THR A 100 33.29 35.95 -8.24
C THR A 100 32.95 35.65 -6.79
N ARG A 101 31.81 35.00 -6.55
CA ARG A 101 31.41 34.47 -5.24
C ARG A 101 31.47 32.95 -5.27
N ALA A 102 32.36 32.34 -4.48
CA ALA A 102 32.39 30.90 -4.26
C ALA A 102 31.54 30.51 -3.04
N VAL A 103 30.70 29.50 -3.16
CA VAL A 103 29.85 28.98 -2.10
C VAL A 103 29.97 27.47 -2.08
N ARG A 104 30.13 26.89 -0.89
CA ARG A 104 30.12 25.47 -0.65
C ARG A 104 28.81 25.11 0.04
N ILE A 105 28.02 24.22 -0.55
CA ILE A 105 26.79 23.67 0.02
C ILE A 105 27.10 22.25 0.49
N ILE A 106 26.87 22.00 1.76
CA ILE A 106 27.01 20.66 2.31
C ILE A 106 25.63 20.03 2.30
N LEU A 107 25.45 18.92 1.58
CA LEU A 107 24.29 18.08 1.70
C LEU A 107 24.57 16.97 2.71
N ASN A 108 23.74 16.90 3.71
CA ASN A 108 23.74 15.77 4.62
C ASN A 108 23.14 14.56 3.89
N ILE A 109 23.72 13.38 4.05
CA ILE A 109 23.10 12.16 3.55
C ILE A 109 21.74 12.03 4.24
N ALA A 110 20.65 11.99 3.46
CA ALA A 110 19.34 11.80 4.02
C ALA A 110 19.34 10.51 4.86
N GLY A 111 19.03 10.61 6.13
CA GLY A 111 18.78 9.44 6.96
C GLY A 111 17.70 8.61 6.28
N LEU A 112 17.83 7.29 6.23
CA LEU A 112 16.95 6.36 5.51
C LEU A 112 15.45 6.58 5.78
N ALA A 113 15.08 7.24 6.89
CA ALA A 113 13.71 7.53 7.28
C ALA A 113 13.37 9.04 7.37
N GLU A 114 14.33 9.95 7.42
CA GLU A 114 14.10 11.35 7.81
C GLU A 114 13.50 12.22 6.69
N SER A 115 13.71 11.84 5.44
CA SER A 115 13.20 12.55 4.26
C SER A 115 11.91 11.95 3.69
N MET A 116 11.43 10.80 4.21
CA MET A 116 10.20 10.18 3.73
C MET A 116 8.98 11.00 4.17
N VAL A 117 8.14 11.34 3.19
CA VAL A 117 6.82 11.94 3.40
C VAL A 117 5.78 10.84 3.31
N VAL A 118 4.87 10.80 4.26
CA VAL A 118 3.80 9.80 4.34
C VAL A 118 2.44 10.48 4.49
N THR A 119 1.41 9.80 4.04
CA THR A 119 0.03 10.28 4.11
C THR A 119 -0.79 9.59 5.20
N GLY A 120 -0.13 8.82 6.09
CA GLY A 120 -0.75 8.03 7.14
C GLY A 120 -1.65 8.79 8.12
N ARG A 121 -1.68 10.12 8.04
CA ARG A 121 -2.58 11.01 8.79
C ARG A 121 -3.53 11.78 7.88
N ARG A 122 -3.78 11.28 6.66
CA ARG A 122 -4.54 11.95 5.59
C ARG A 122 -3.94 13.28 5.10
N VAL A 123 -2.73 13.61 5.54
CA VAL A 123 -1.95 14.78 5.12
C VAL A 123 -0.52 14.36 4.93
N GLU A 124 0.15 14.92 3.93
CA GLU A 124 1.59 14.74 3.74
C GLU A 124 2.35 15.24 4.98
N THR A 125 3.03 14.34 5.66
CA THR A 125 3.79 14.60 6.88
C THR A 125 5.10 13.85 6.80
N ARG A 126 6.17 14.38 7.36
CA ARG A 126 7.42 13.63 7.47
C ARG A 126 7.21 12.41 8.38
N LEU A 127 7.76 11.28 8.01
CA LEU A 127 7.73 10.06 8.83
C LEU A 127 8.31 10.33 10.22
N SER A 128 9.35 11.17 10.30
CA SER A 128 9.97 11.59 11.56
C SER A 128 9.03 12.37 12.49
N GLU A 129 7.97 12.97 11.97
CA GLU A 129 6.99 13.77 12.71
C GLU A 129 5.68 12.99 12.98
N THR A 130 5.65 11.70 12.68
CA THR A 130 4.46 10.85 12.88
C THR A 130 4.69 9.94 14.08
N PRO A 131 3.86 10.00 15.15
CA PRO A 131 3.99 9.13 16.32
C PRO A 131 3.68 7.65 16.01
N GLN A 132 2.79 7.37 15.07
CA GLN A 132 2.41 6.02 14.68
C GLN A 132 3.56 5.30 13.97
N LYS A 133 3.67 3.98 14.16
CA LYS A 133 4.58 3.13 13.38
C LYS A 133 4.08 3.04 11.95
N ILE A 134 4.87 3.53 10.99
CA ILE A 134 4.61 3.42 9.55
C ILE A 134 5.79 2.75 8.88
N GLU A 135 5.54 1.66 8.16
CA GLU A 135 6.51 1.04 7.25
C GLU A 135 6.20 1.50 5.83
N VAL A 136 7.23 1.90 5.10
CA VAL A 136 7.09 2.36 3.72
C VAL A 136 7.81 1.41 2.79
N VAL A 137 7.07 0.81 1.87
CA VAL A 137 7.63 0.02 0.78
C VAL A 137 7.81 0.93 -0.41
N SER A 138 9.03 1.33 -0.68
CA SER A 138 9.38 2.30 -1.71
C SER A 138 9.20 1.74 -3.13
N ALA A 139 9.14 2.63 -4.15
CA ALA A 139 9.18 2.23 -5.56
C ALA A 139 10.36 1.32 -5.89
N ARG A 140 11.53 1.56 -5.26
CA ARG A 140 12.73 0.73 -5.42
C ARG A 140 12.52 -0.67 -4.84
N ASP A 141 11.86 -0.80 -3.68
CA ASP A 141 11.56 -2.09 -3.08
C ASP A 141 10.58 -2.87 -3.94
N ILE A 142 9.53 -2.22 -4.44
CA ILE A 142 8.55 -2.81 -5.37
C ILE A 142 9.28 -3.31 -6.64
N GLU A 143 10.14 -2.48 -7.22
CA GLU A 143 10.88 -2.83 -8.44
C GLU A 143 11.81 -4.05 -8.26
N ARG A 144 12.46 -4.17 -7.09
CA ARG A 144 13.39 -5.26 -6.76
C ARG A 144 12.70 -6.51 -6.24
N THR A 145 11.45 -6.39 -5.81
CA THR A 145 10.66 -7.51 -5.31
C THR A 145 10.03 -8.27 -6.47
N ILE A 146 10.13 -9.59 -6.41
CA ILE A 146 9.41 -10.46 -7.32
C ILE A 146 7.98 -10.53 -6.82
N ALA A 147 7.08 -9.89 -7.54
CA ALA A 147 5.69 -9.82 -7.17
C ALA A 147 4.81 -9.78 -8.41
N VAL A 148 3.66 -10.45 -8.33
CA VAL A 148 2.58 -10.36 -9.31
C VAL A 148 1.57 -9.31 -8.83
N ASP A 149 1.31 -9.26 -7.54
CA ASP A 149 0.34 -8.38 -6.93
C ASP A 149 0.89 -7.70 -5.65
N ILE A 150 0.07 -6.85 -5.05
CA ILE A 150 0.44 -6.11 -3.83
C ILE A 150 0.71 -7.04 -2.64
N THR A 151 0.06 -8.20 -2.57
CA THR A 151 0.23 -9.15 -1.45
C THR A 151 1.64 -9.72 -1.44
N ASP A 152 2.18 -10.02 -2.62
CA ASP A 152 3.57 -10.49 -2.76
C ASP A 152 4.57 -9.45 -2.27
N VAL A 153 4.34 -8.17 -2.60
CA VAL A 153 5.18 -7.07 -2.13
C VAL A 153 5.10 -6.94 -0.62
N LEU A 154 3.90 -6.92 -0.07
CA LEU A 154 3.68 -6.75 1.37
C LEU A 154 4.27 -7.90 2.18
N LYS A 155 4.07 -9.16 1.78
CA LYS A 155 4.61 -10.32 2.51
C LYS A 155 6.14 -10.39 2.52
N LYS A 156 6.81 -9.73 1.57
CA LYS A 156 8.28 -9.75 1.41
C LYS A 156 8.96 -8.53 2.02
N ASN A 157 8.26 -7.39 2.13
CA ASN A 157 8.87 -6.11 2.54
C ASN A 157 8.27 -5.52 3.81
N ALA A 158 7.01 -5.85 4.17
CA ALA A 158 6.34 -5.27 5.33
C ALA A 158 6.03 -6.33 6.40
N GLY A 159 5.97 -5.89 7.67
CA GLY A 159 5.64 -6.73 8.82
C GLY A 159 4.15 -7.03 8.92
N VAL A 160 3.57 -7.72 7.92
CA VAL A 160 2.16 -8.12 7.87
C VAL A 160 2.04 -9.64 7.80
N ASP A 161 0.97 -10.18 8.41
CA ASP A 161 0.58 -11.57 8.23
C ASP A 161 -0.17 -11.72 6.90
N VAL A 162 0.10 -12.80 6.18
CA VAL A 162 -0.52 -13.06 4.87
C VAL A 162 -1.10 -14.45 4.83
N VAL A 163 -2.26 -14.59 4.21
CA VAL A 163 -2.80 -15.84 3.72
C VAL A 163 -2.98 -15.73 2.21
N GLN A 164 -2.30 -16.59 1.47
CA GLN A 164 -2.37 -16.68 0.02
C GLN A 164 -2.74 -18.10 -0.37
N TYR A 165 -3.70 -18.21 -1.28
CA TYR A 165 -4.07 -19.48 -1.93
C TYR A 165 -3.28 -19.62 -3.24
N SER A 166 -3.14 -20.84 -3.71
CA SER A 166 -2.68 -21.06 -5.07
C SER A 166 -3.69 -20.43 -6.06
N GLY A 167 -3.25 -19.54 -6.92
CA GLY A 167 -4.11 -18.76 -7.80
C GLY A 167 -4.30 -17.32 -7.32
N VAL A 168 -5.40 -16.68 -7.70
CA VAL A 168 -5.67 -15.25 -7.43
C VAL A 168 -6.62 -15.12 -6.24
N LEU A 169 -6.12 -15.36 -5.04
CA LEU A 169 -6.86 -15.11 -3.79
C LEU A 169 -5.88 -14.92 -2.64
N SER A 170 -5.94 -13.76 -2.00
CA SER A 170 -5.10 -13.45 -0.85
C SER A 170 -5.72 -12.43 0.08
N GLY A 171 -5.20 -12.38 1.29
CA GLY A 171 -5.56 -11.40 2.30
C GLY A 171 -4.42 -11.10 3.24
N ILE A 172 -4.50 -9.97 3.92
CA ILE A 172 -3.53 -9.53 4.93
C ILE A 172 -4.18 -9.34 6.28
N GLY A 173 -3.36 -9.49 7.31
CA GLY A 173 -3.64 -9.11 8.69
C GLY A 173 -2.49 -8.32 9.27
N ILE A 174 -2.79 -7.40 10.15
CA ILE A 174 -1.80 -6.54 10.83
C ILE A 174 -2.01 -6.68 12.34
N ARG A 175 -0.92 -6.71 13.12
CA ARG A 175 -0.98 -6.75 14.59
C ARG A 175 -1.79 -7.93 15.16
N GLY A 176 -1.64 -9.12 14.56
CA GLY A 176 -2.27 -10.34 15.04
C GLY A 176 -3.75 -10.50 14.68
N PHE A 177 -4.30 -9.61 13.89
CA PHE A 177 -5.60 -9.84 13.28
C PHE A 177 -5.46 -10.84 12.14
N ARG A 178 -6.40 -11.80 12.10
CA ARG A 178 -6.41 -12.85 11.07
C ARG A 178 -6.47 -12.24 9.68
N PRO A 179 -5.63 -12.67 8.73
CA PRO A 179 -5.76 -12.28 7.33
C PRO A 179 -7.14 -12.64 6.75
N GLU A 180 -7.80 -11.68 6.11
CA GLU A 180 -9.13 -11.81 5.53
C GLU A 180 -9.04 -11.75 4.02
N THR A 181 -9.54 -12.81 3.35
CA THR A 181 -9.43 -12.98 1.89
C THR A 181 -10.70 -12.60 1.13
N SER A 182 -11.78 -12.26 1.85
CA SER A 182 -13.09 -11.91 1.29
C SER A 182 -13.86 -11.01 2.24
N GLY A 183 -15.03 -10.54 1.81
CA GLY A 183 -15.90 -9.68 2.62
C GLY A 183 -15.58 -8.19 2.52
N VAL A 184 -16.52 -7.37 2.95
CA VAL A 184 -16.45 -5.90 2.88
C VAL A 184 -15.99 -5.27 4.19
N ASN A 185 -16.22 -5.92 5.34
CA ASN A 185 -15.80 -5.48 6.65
C ASN A 185 -14.52 -6.20 7.06
N LYS A 186 -13.38 -5.54 6.94
CA LYS A 186 -12.05 -6.08 7.26
C LYS A 186 -11.49 -5.40 8.50
N ARG A 187 -10.55 -6.07 9.18
CA ARG A 187 -9.84 -5.51 10.34
C ARG A 187 -8.57 -4.76 9.97
N SER A 188 -8.12 -4.91 8.72
CA SER A 188 -7.02 -4.15 8.13
C SER A 188 -7.55 -3.40 6.92
N LEU A 189 -7.58 -2.08 7.01
CA LEU A 189 -8.14 -1.22 5.97
C LEU A 189 -7.18 -1.07 4.80
N LEU A 190 -7.68 -1.21 3.59
CA LEU A 190 -6.91 -1.00 2.37
C LEU A 190 -7.40 0.25 1.65
N LEU A 191 -6.48 1.17 1.41
CA LEU A 191 -6.72 2.44 0.72
C LEU A 191 -5.92 2.50 -0.58
N VAL A 192 -6.42 3.29 -1.53
CA VAL A 192 -5.69 3.77 -2.70
C VAL A 192 -5.80 5.30 -2.69
N ASP A 193 -4.66 5.99 -2.62
CA ASP A 193 -4.58 7.46 -2.54
C ASP A 193 -5.46 8.05 -1.42
N GLY A 194 -5.57 7.34 -0.27
CA GLY A 194 -6.30 7.76 0.91
C GLY A 194 -7.82 7.52 0.89
N ARG A 195 -8.39 6.93 -0.18
CA ARG A 195 -9.79 6.48 -0.24
C ARG A 195 -9.89 4.96 -0.09
N PRO A 196 -11.02 4.41 0.38
CA PRO A 196 -11.23 2.96 0.37
C PRO A 196 -11.00 2.35 -1.02
N SER A 197 -10.25 1.25 -1.06
CA SER A 197 -9.86 0.61 -2.32
C SER A 197 -11.04 -0.05 -3.06
N GLY A 198 -12.08 -0.45 -2.32
CA GLY A 198 -13.22 -1.17 -2.89
C GLY A 198 -12.85 -2.55 -3.44
N VAL A 199 -11.93 -3.27 -2.80
CA VAL A 199 -11.55 -4.63 -3.21
C VAL A 199 -11.87 -5.64 -2.12
N THR A 200 -12.43 -6.77 -2.54
CA THR A 200 -12.63 -7.92 -1.65
C THR A 200 -11.38 -8.81 -1.58
N ASN A 201 -10.59 -8.87 -2.65
CA ASN A 201 -9.42 -9.73 -2.80
C ASN A 201 -8.17 -8.92 -3.19
N LEU A 202 -7.14 -8.95 -2.35
CA LEU A 202 -5.92 -8.15 -2.55
C LEU A 202 -5.11 -8.56 -3.78
N SER A 203 -5.16 -9.82 -4.21
CA SER A 203 -4.45 -10.28 -5.42
C SER A 203 -4.93 -9.61 -6.71
N THR A 204 -6.00 -8.81 -6.66
CA THR A 204 -6.49 -8.04 -7.81
C THR A 204 -5.92 -6.62 -7.89
N LEU A 205 -5.09 -6.20 -6.94
CA LEU A 205 -4.35 -4.94 -6.99
C LEU A 205 -2.97 -5.18 -7.57
N LEU A 206 -2.77 -4.72 -8.81
CA LEU A 206 -1.51 -4.82 -9.52
C LEU A 206 -0.59 -3.63 -9.19
N LEU A 207 0.68 -3.75 -9.55
CA LEU A 207 1.75 -2.86 -9.10
C LEU A 207 2.17 -1.80 -10.12
N ASP A 208 1.65 -1.85 -11.34
CA ASP A 208 2.18 -1.07 -12.48
C ASP A 208 2.03 0.44 -12.34
N ASN A 209 1.02 0.88 -11.58
CA ASN A 209 0.76 2.30 -11.29
C ASN A 209 1.15 2.71 -9.88
N VAL A 210 1.85 1.88 -9.12
CA VAL A 210 2.19 2.16 -7.72
C VAL A 210 3.50 2.94 -7.64
N ASP A 211 3.49 4.02 -6.86
CA ASP A 211 4.70 4.77 -6.48
C ASP A 211 5.32 4.18 -5.21
N HIS A 212 4.54 4.05 -4.15
CA HIS A 212 4.96 3.41 -2.90
C HIS A 212 3.74 2.89 -2.13
N ILE A 213 4.00 2.10 -1.08
CA ILE A 213 2.96 1.58 -0.21
C ILE A 213 3.30 1.96 1.23
N GLU A 214 2.33 2.55 1.94
CA GLU A 214 2.43 2.88 3.35
C GLU A 214 1.67 1.84 4.18
N VAL A 215 2.30 1.26 5.18
CA VAL A 215 1.69 0.32 6.12
C VAL A 215 1.67 0.95 7.51
N LEU A 216 0.56 1.54 7.86
CA LEU A 216 0.30 2.12 9.17
C LEU A 216 -0.12 1.01 10.13
N LYS A 217 0.65 0.76 11.17
CA LYS A 217 0.39 -0.28 12.17
C LYS A 217 -0.23 0.29 13.44
N GLY A 218 -1.14 -0.47 14.03
CA GLY A 218 -1.83 -0.06 15.26
C GLY A 218 -3.12 0.74 15.01
N PRO A 219 -3.66 1.40 16.05
CA PRO A 219 -5.02 1.98 16.01
C PRO A 219 -5.08 3.20 15.09
N ALA A 220 -5.75 3.08 13.96
CA ALA A 220 -5.92 4.15 12.98
C ALA A 220 -7.38 4.60 12.80
N SER A 221 -8.32 4.02 13.56
CA SER A 221 -9.75 4.30 13.39
C SER A 221 -10.18 5.72 13.77
N ALA A 222 -9.39 6.43 14.59
CA ALA A 222 -9.65 7.85 14.89
C ALA A 222 -9.55 8.77 13.66
N VAL A 223 -8.88 8.33 12.62
CA VAL A 223 -8.74 9.10 11.36
C VAL A 223 -9.46 8.40 10.21
N TYR A 224 -9.36 7.07 10.13
CA TYR A 224 -9.84 6.29 8.99
C TYR A 224 -11.18 5.59 9.19
N GLY A 225 -11.70 5.55 10.43
CA GLY A 225 -12.99 4.95 10.77
C GLY A 225 -12.96 3.44 10.95
N ALA A 226 -14.09 2.80 10.74
CA ALA A 226 -14.25 1.35 10.84
C ALA A 226 -13.25 0.61 9.92
N SER A 227 -12.94 -0.64 10.27
CA SER A 227 -12.01 -1.50 9.52
C SER A 227 -10.51 -1.16 9.63
N ALA A 228 -10.12 -0.14 10.42
CA ALA A 228 -8.72 0.19 10.69
C ALA A 228 -8.26 -0.28 12.08
N MET A 229 -8.71 -1.46 12.51
CA MET A 229 -8.46 -2.02 13.85
C MET A 229 -7.02 -2.50 14.02
N GLY A 230 -6.50 -3.24 13.06
CA GLY A 230 -5.10 -3.70 13.03
C GLY A 230 -4.15 -2.67 12.41
N GLY A 231 -4.67 -1.85 11.53
CA GLY A 231 -3.91 -0.85 10.79
C GLY A 231 -4.46 -0.55 9.41
N VAL A 232 -3.68 0.20 8.64
CA VAL A 232 -4.04 0.66 7.30
C VAL A 232 -2.91 0.35 6.32
N VAL A 233 -3.24 -0.15 5.14
CA VAL A 233 -2.35 -0.20 3.98
C VAL A 233 -2.85 0.84 2.99
N ASN A 234 -2.03 1.84 2.67
CA ASN A 234 -2.35 2.88 1.71
C ASN A 234 -1.42 2.76 0.49
N VAL A 235 -2.00 2.48 -0.65
CA VAL A 235 -1.29 2.37 -1.93
C VAL A 235 -1.30 3.75 -2.57
N ILE A 236 -0.13 4.32 -2.76
CA ILE A 236 0.02 5.62 -3.42
C ILE A 236 0.33 5.40 -4.88
N THR A 237 -0.47 5.98 -5.76
CA THR A 237 -0.31 5.87 -7.20
C THR A 237 0.63 6.95 -7.75
N ARG A 238 1.20 6.68 -8.92
CA ARG A 238 2.10 7.62 -9.59
C ARG A 238 1.37 8.89 -10.02
N GLN A 239 2.05 10.02 -9.85
CA GLN A 239 1.64 11.31 -10.34
C GLN A 239 2.80 11.95 -11.10
N SER A 240 2.90 11.64 -12.39
CA SER A 240 3.98 12.11 -13.25
C SER A 240 3.81 13.59 -13.60
N ARG A 241 4.88 14.36 -13.47
CA ARG A 241 4.95 15.77 -13.86
C ARG A 241 6.24 16.05 -14.62
N GLY A 242 6.26 17.13 -15.39
CA GLY A 242 7.40 17.50 -16.24
C GLY A 242 7.35 16.82 -17.60
N PRO A 243 8.48 16.64 -18.29
CA PRO A 243 8.50 16.05 -19.63
C PRO A 243 7.81 14.69 -19.67
N VAL A 244 7.04 14.44 -20.73
CA VAL A 244 6.38 13.15 -20.94
C VAL A 244 7.44 12.06 -21.05
N LYS A 245 7.24 11.00 -20.28
CA LYS A 245 8.03 9.76 -20.31
C LYS A 245 7.13 8.60 -20.58
N ALA A 246 7.62 7.64 -21.33
CA ALA A 246 6.93 6.38 -21.58
C ALA A 246 7.83 5.20 -21.22
N GLY A 247 7.22 4.06 -20.98
CA GLY A 247 7.93 2.82 -20.69
C GLY A 247 7.15 1.62 -21.16
N ALA A 248 7.88 0.55 -21.43
CA ALA A 248 7.32 -0.75 -21.76
C ALA A 248 8.06 -1.84 -20.98
N ARG A 249 7.34 -2.89 -20.61
CA ARG A 249 7.87 -4.07 -19.94
C ARG A 249 7.36 -5.32 -20.62
N VAL A 250 8.27 -6.27 -20.83
CA VAL A 250 7.94 -7.63 -21.29
C VAL A 250 8.61 -8.61 -20.35
N ALA A 251 7.88 -9.61 -19.87
CA ALA A 251 8.44 -10.65 -19.03
C ALA A 251 7.93 -12.04 -19.42
N PHE A 252 8.83 -13.03 -19.27
CA PHE A 252 8.55 -14.45 -19.46
C PHE A 252 9.15 -15.25 -18.30
N GLY A 253 8.54 -16.38 -17.96
CA GLY A 253 9.03 -17.16 -16.82
C GLY A 253 8.44 -18.55 -16.72
N SER A 254 8.74 -19.20 -15.60
CA SER A 254 8.17 -20.48 -15.22
C SER A 254 6.65 -20.49 -15.32
N PHE A 255 6.06 -21.66 -15.49
CA PHE A 255 4.62 -21.87 -15.62
C PHE A 255 4.01 -21.20 -16.86
N ASN A 256 4.83 -21.03 -17.91
CA ASN A 256 4.45 -20.36 -19.14
C ASN A 256 3.83 -18.96 -18.88
N VAL A 257 4.49 -18.21 -17.99
CA VAL A 257 4.11 -16.84 -17.69
C VAL A 257 4.52 -15.92 -18.84
N SER A 258 3.61 -15.05 -19.25
CA SER A 258 3.90 -13.88 -20.07
C SER A 258 3.23 -12.65 -19.49
N ASP A 259 3.97 -11.55 -19.38
CA ASP A 259 3.56 -10.29 -18.77
C ASP A 259 4.00 -9.13 -19.67
N PHE A 260 3.02 -8.35 -20.13
CA PHE A 260 3.23 -7.19 -21.01
C PHE A 260 2.63 -5.97 -20.34
N ALA A 261 3.41 -4.94 -20.12
CA ALA A 261 2.92 -3.70 -19.57
C ALA A 261 3.48 -2.49 -20.31
N GLY A 262 2.70 -1.44 -20.35
CA GLY A 262 3.08 -0.15 -20.89
C GLY A 262 2.60 0.99 -20.02
N ASN A 263 3.36 2.06 -19.94
CA ASN A 263 2.98 3.25 -19.22
C ASN A 263 3.46 4.51 -19.93
N ALA A 264 2.73 5.60 -19.77
CA ALA A 264 3.15 6.93 -20.17
C ALA A 264 2.63 7.96 -19.17
N GLY A 265 3.40 9.00 -18.91
CA GLY A 265 2.97 10.07 -18.01
C GLY A 265 3.85 11.30 -18.10
N GLY A 266 3.30 12.42 -17.69
CA GLY A 266 3.99 13.72 -17.71
C GLY A 266 3.03 14.87 -17.89
N SER A 267 3.55 16.07 -18.16
CA SER A 267 2.77 17.28 -18.31
C SER A 267 2.48 17.60 -19.78
N LEU A 268 1.22 17.93 -20.05
CA LEU A 268 0.75 18.49 -21.31
C LEU A 268 0.61 20.02 -21.14
N GLY A 269 1.69 20.74 -21.43
CA GLY A 269 1.76 22.17 -21.17
C GLY A 269 1.99 22.50 -19.68
N ARG A 270 1.40 23.62 -19.21
CA ARG A 270 1.68 24.14 -17.86
C ARG A 270 0.66 23.72 -16.80
N ARG A 271 -0.53 23.29 -17.19
CA ARG A 271 -1.67 23.10 -16.29
C ARG A 271 -2.24 21.68 -16.27
N VAL A 272 -1.83 20.85 -17.21
CA VAL A 272 -2.38 19.51 -17.34
C VAL A 272 -1.26 18.50 -17.22
N ASP A 273 -1.46 17.48 -16.45
CA ASP A 273 -0.60 16.29 -16.38
C ASP A 273 -1.43 15.01 -16.40
N PHE A 274 -0.81 13.92 -16.82
CA PHE A 274 -1.50 12.65 -16.98
C PHE A 274 -0.58 11.46 -16.65
N ASP A 275 -1.19 10.35 -16.33
CA ASP A 275 -0.59 9.02 -16.30
C ASP A 275 -1.56 8.03 -16.95
N VAL A 276 -1.03 7.11 -17.74
CA VAL A 276 -1.76 6.00 -18.36
C VAL A 276 -0.92 4.74 -18.19
N ASN A 277 -1.54 3.65 -17.78
CA ASN A 277 -0.90 2.36 -17.60
C ASN A 277 -1.80 1.26 -18.18
N GLY A 278 -1.18 0.19 -18.68
CA GLY A 278 -1.87 -1.02 -19.09
C GLY A 278 -1.00 -2.24 -18.86
N ASN A 279 -1.62 -3.33 -18.44
CA ASN A 279 -0.96 -4.62 -18.19
C ASN A 279 -1.80 -5.78 -18.71
N VAL A 280 -1.14 -6.77 -19.27
CA VAL A 280 -1.70 -8.07 -19.66
C VAL A 280 -0.81 -9.16 -19.11
N PHE A 281 -1.35 -9.96 -18.22
CA PHE A 281 -0.64 -11.06 -17.58
C PHE A 281 -1.33 -12.40 -17.87
N HIS A 282 -0.55 -13.40 -18.28
CA HIS A 282 -1.02 -14.77 -18.47
C HIS A 282 -0.09 -15.75 -17.76
N GLN A 283 -0.66 -16.68 -17.02
CA GLN A 283 -0.02 -17.92 -16.57
C GLN A 283 -0.76 -19.10 -17.20
N ARG A 284 -0.15 -19.73 -18.20
CA ARG A 284 -0.79 -20.77 -19.04
C ARG A 284 -0.47 -22.19 -18.64
N ALA A 285 0.47 -22.40 -17.71
CA ALA A 285 0.78 -23.71 -17.14
C ALA A 285 0.55 -23.71 -15.64
N ASN A 286 0.24 -24.88 -15.10
CA ASN A 286 0.06 -25.06 -13.67
C ASN A 286 1.36 -24.87 -12.88
N LEU A 287 1.23 -24.48 -11.63
CA LEU A 287 2.36 -24.35 -10.71
C LEU A 287 3.01 -25.72 -10.47
N ARG A 288 4.33 -25.71 -10.29
CA ARG A 288 5.08 -26.82 -9.73
C ARG A 288 5.40 -26.48 -8.28
N MET A 289 5.07 -27.41 -7.37
CA MET A 289 5.34 -27.27 -5.93
C MET A 289 6.78 -27.67 -5.61
N GLY A 290 7.27 -27.28 -4.40
CA GLY A 290 8.63 -27.61 -3.95
C GLY A 290 8.91 -29.09 -3.72
N ASP A 291 7.90 -29.96 -3.77
CA ASP A 291 8.04 -31.42 -3.79
C ASP A 291 8.12 -32.01 -5.20
N GLY A 292 8.21 -31.14 -6.21
CA GLY A 292 8.31 -31.50 -7.61
C GLY A 292 7.00 -31.84 -8.32
N ARG A 293 5.88 -31.97 -7.59
CA ARG A 293 4.56 -32.28 -8.15
C ARG A 293 3.92 -31.03 -8.76
N GLU A 294 3.15 -31.24 -9.81
CA GLU A 294 2.31 -30.18 -10.39
C GLU A 294 1.11 -29.89 -9.48
N ARG A 295 0.76 -28.62 -9.38
CA ARG A 295 -0.44 -28.13 -8.71
C ARG A 295 -1.53 -27.84 -9.75
N PRO A 296 -2.46 -28.77 -9.99
CA PRO A 296 -3.50 -28.58 -11.00
C PRO A 296 -4.38 -27.37 -10.71
N ALA A 297 -5.03 -26.84 -11.76
CA ALA A 297 -5.99 -25.74 -11.71
C ALA A 297 -5.43 -24.45 -11.07
N THR A 298 -4.26 -24.02 -11.54
CA THR A 298 -3.61 -22.77 -11.10
C THR A 298 -3.33 -21.78 -12.22
N THR A 299 -3.88 -22.02 -13.42
CA THR A 299 -3.74 -21.07 -14.54
C THR A 299 -4.74 -19.92 -14.41
N TYR A 300 -4.37 -18.76 -14.93
CA TYR A 300 -5.23 -17.58 -14.96
C TYR A 300 -4.69 -16.50 -15.92
N GLN A 301 -5.55 -15.52 -16.22
CA GLN A 301 -5.17 -14.36 -16.98
C GLN A 301 -5.80 -13.09 -16.39
N THR A 302 -5.03 -11.99 -16.41
CA THR A 302 -5.51 -10.70 -15.93
C THR A 302 -5.19 -9.58 -16.92
N TYR A 303 -6.08 -8.60 -16.94
CA TYR A 303 -5.98 -7.38 -17.73
C TYR A 303 -6.24 -6.21 -16.79
N ASP A 304 -5.36 -5.24 -16.80
CA ASP A 304 -5.49 -4.03 -15.99
C ASP A 304 -5.20 -2.81 -16.85
N GLY A 305 -5.97 -1.76 -16.65
CA GLY A 305 -5.76 -0.47 -17.27
C GLY A 305 -6.10 0.64 -16.31
N SER A 306 -5.23 1.65 -16.19
CA SER A 306 -5.50 2.81 -15.36
C SER A 306 -5.13 4.10 -16.06
N GLY A 307 -5.87 5.16 -15.75
CA GLY A 307 -5.63 6.51 -16.22
C GLY A 307 -5.82 7.53 -15.12
N ARG A 308 -4.96 8.55 -15.10
CA ARG A 308 -5.09 9.74 -14.27
C ARG A 308 -4.98 10.99 -15.15
N LEU A 309 -5.82 11.97 -14.87
CA LEU A 309 -5.74 13.31 -15.45
C LEU A 309 -5.74 14.34 -14.33
N GLY A 310 -4.71 15.17 -14.26
CA GLY A 310 -4.61 16.26 -13.32
C GLY A 310 -4.66 17.61 -14.03
N VAL A 311 -5.46 18.54 -13.50
CA VAL A 311 -5.64 19.87 -14.06
C VAL A 311 -5.48 20.93 -12.99
N ASP A 312 -4.49 21.81 -13.15
CA ASP A 312 -4.35 23.00 -12.31
C ASP A 312 -5.36 24.06 -12.79
N LEU A 313 -6.49 24.16 -12.08
CA LEU A 313 -7.58 25.10 -12.38
C LEU A 313 -7.12 26.55 -12.15
N SER A 314 -6.31 26.75 -11.13
CA SER A 314 -5.64 28.02 -10.79
C SER A 314 -4.27 27.76 -10.17
N SER A 315 -3.61 28.79 -9.66
CA SER A 315 -2.37 28.63 -8.90
C SER A 315 -2.55 27.93 -7.54
N THR A 316 -3.79 27.83 -7.05
CA THR A 316 -4.12 27.29 -5.74
C THR A 316 -5.11 26.12 -5.77
N TRP A 317 -5.80 25.90 -6.89
CA TRP A 317 -6.81 24.86 -7.04
C TRP A 317 -6.42 23.84 -8.12
N ARG A 318 -6.59 22.57 -7.80
CA ARG A 318 -6.28 21.45 -8.68
C ARG A 318 -7.41 20.41 -8.66
N LEU A 319 -7.73 19.88 -9.82
CA LEU A 319 -8.64 18.76 -10.00
C LEU A 319 -7.83 17.55 -10.53
N ASP A 320 -7.94 16.41 -9.86
CA ASP A 320 -7.41 15.13 -10.31
C ASP A 320 -8.56 14.14 -10.50
N GLY A 321 -8.58 13.43 -11.60
CA GLY A 321 -9.50 12.33 -11.89
C GLY A 321 -8.72 11.04 -12.15
N HIS A 322 -9.18 9.92 -11.60
CA HIS A 322 -8.60 8.59 -11.80
C HIS A 322 -9.67 7.60 -12.27
N ALA A 323 -9.26 6.68 -13.14
CA ALA A 323 -10.05 5.52 -13.51
C ALA A 323 -9.15 4.29 -13.58
N ASN A 324 -9.67 3.14 -13.11
CA ASN A 324 -9.00 1.84 -13.22
C ASN A 324 -10.02 0.78 -13.63
N VAL A 325 -9.62 -0.11 -14.52
CA VAL A 325 -10.37 -1.29 -14.93
C VAL A 325 -9.49 -2.51 -14.75
N TYR A 326 -9.97 -3.48 -13.98
CA TYR A 326 -9.34 -4.78 -13.81
C TYR A 326 -10.27 -5.87 -14.30
N ARG A 327 -9.74 -6.85 -15.05
CA ARG A 327 -10.44 -8.04 -15.49
C ARG A 327 -9.59 -9.27 -15.23
N GLY A 328 -10.06 -10.18 -14.39
CA GLY A 328 -9.53 -11.52 -14.26
C GLY A 328 -10.39 -12.50 -15.05
N ARG A 329 -9.77 -13.34 -15.83
CA ARG A 329 -10.47 -14.31 -16.67
C ARG A 329 -9.89 -15.70 -16.49
N ASP A 330 -10.77 -16.71 -16.57
CA ASP A 330 -10.37 -18.11 -16.41
C ASP A 330 -9.47 -18.36 -15.18
N ILE A 331 -9.72 -17.62 -14.09
CA ILE A 331 -8.98 -17.80 -12.86
C ILE A 331 -9.36 -19.16 -12.29
N ASN A 332 -8.50 -20.15 -12.46
CA ASN A 332 -8.74 -21.47 -11.91
C ASN A 332 -8.75 -21.43 -10.36
N THR A 333 -9.70 -22.15 -9.78
CA THR A 333 -9.87 -22.28 -8.32
C THR A 333 -9.48 -23.70 -7.90
N PRO A 334 -8.20 -23.93 -7.54
CA PRO A 334 -7.74 -25.27 -7.23
C PRO A 334 -8.42 -25.79 -5.96
N GLY A 335 -8.79 -27.08 -5.97
CA GLY A 335 -9.28 -27.78 -4.77
C GLY A 335 -8.18 -27.93 -3.71
N ASP A 336 -8.55 -28.40 -2.52
CA ASP A 336 -7.60 -28.75 -1.46
C ASP A 336 -6.86 -30.06 -1.80
N VAL A 337 -5.52 -30.02 -1.91
CA VAL A 337 -4.71 -31.21 -2.26
C VAL A 337 -4.78 -32.33 -1.23
N PHE A 338 -5.09 -32.01 0.04
CA PHE A 338 -5.17 -32.99 1.11
C PHE A 338 -6.55 -33.67 1.19
N SER A 339 -7.57 -33.09 0.56
CA SER A 339 -8.91 -33.71 0.48
C SER A 339 -9.03 -34.70 -0.67
N GLY A 340 -8.04 -34.77 -1.56
CA GLY A 340 -8.12 -35.53 -2.78
C GLY A 340 -9.14 -35.01 -3.81
N VAL A 341 -9.77 -33.86 -3.54
CA VAL A 341 -10.74 -33.25 -4.44
C VAL A 341 -9.98 -32.49 -5.52
N SER A 342 -10.13 -32.93 -6.77
CA SER A 342 -9.72 -32.17 -7.93
C SER A 342 -10.83 -31.17 -8.26
N SER A 343 -10.54 -29.88 -8.16
CA SER A 343 -11.45 -28.82 -8.63
C SER A 343 -10.96 -28.32 -9.97
N GLN A 344 -11.89 -28.26 -10.95
CA GLN A 344 -11.69 -27.54 -12.21
C GLN A 344 -12.52 -26.25 -12.23
N GLY A 345 -12.86 -25.74 -11.06
CA GLY A 345 -13.60 -24.50 -10.92
C GLY A 345 -12.84 -23.32 -11.52
N ARG A 346 -13.58 -22.36 -12.01
CA ARG A 346 -13.06 -21.11 -12.58
C ARG A 346 -13.78 -19.93 -11.98
N LYS A 347 -13.09 -18.80 -11.94
CA LYS A 347 -13.66 -17.53 -11.53
C LYS A 347 -13.32 -16.46 -12.56
N ASP A 348 -14.31 -15.67 -12.91
CA ASP A 348 -14.13 -14.40 -13.60
C ASP A 348 -14.40 -13.26 -12.64
N LEU A 349 -13.62 -12.21 -12.76
CA LEU A 349 -13.72 -11.02 -11.91
C LEU A 349 -13.57 -9.76 -12.76
N ASP A 350 -14.53 -8.86 -12.62
CA ASP A 350 -14.49 -7.51 -13.20
C ASP A 350 -14.51 -6.48 -12.09
N ARG A 351 -13.66 -5.46 -12.20
CA ARG A 351 -13.71 -4.30 -11.30
C ARG A 351 -13.45 -3.02 -12.07
N THR A 352 -14.28 -2.02 -11.81
CA THR A 352 -14.06 -0.64 -12.23
C THR A 352 -13.98 0.25 -11.02
N THR A 353 -13.06 1.20 -11.05
CA THR A 353 -12.89 2.19 -9.99
C THR A 353 -12.71 3.56 -10.62
N GLU A 354 -13.43 4.54 -10.13
CA GLU A 354 -13.40 5.90 -10.58
C GLU A 354 -13.38 6.84 -9.39
N ASP A 355 -12.56 7.88 -9.45
CA ASP A 355 -12.60 8.94 -8.45
C ASP A 355 -12.25 10.31 -9.04
N ALA A 356 -12.75 11.34 -8.40
CA ALA A 356 -12.39 12.72 -8.66
C ALA A 356 -12.06 13.42 -7.36
N ARG A 357 -10.93 14.14 -7.36
CA ARG A 357 -10.41 14.86 -6.20
C ARG A 357 -10.18 16.32 -6.58
N LEU A 358 -10.87 17.23 -5.89
CA LEU A 358 -10.61 18.65 -5.93
C LEU A 358 -9.82 19.05 -4.69
N SER A 359 -8.66 19.67 -4.86
CA SER A 359 -7.84 20.17 -3.77
C SER A 359 -7.50 21.64 -3.99
N GLY A 360 -7.45 22.43 -2.92
CA GLY A 360 -7.18 23.84 -3.02
C GLY A 360 -6.68 24.46 -1.73
N GLN A 361 -5.77 25.42 -1.86
CA GLN A 361 -5.23 26.16 -0.72
C GLN A 361 -5.91 27.52 -0.59
N VAL A 362 -6.48 27.78 0.59
CA VAL A 362 -7.11 29.03 0.95
C VAL A 362 -6.48 29.53 2.25
N GLY A 363 -5.56 30.47 2.14
CA GLY A 363 -4.79 30.96 3.28
C GLY A 363 -3.96 29.81 3.91
N ARG A 364 -4.29 29.43 5.14
CA ARG A 364 -3.64 28.35 5.87
C ARG A 364 -4.41 27.02 5.84
N HIS A 365 -5.47 26.95 5.05
CA HIS A 365 -6.33 25.78 4.88
C HIS A 365 -5.98 25.06 3.58
N LEU A 366 -5.79 23.76 3.64
CA LEU A 366 -5.73 22.87 2.47
C LEU A 366 -7.03 22.07 2.44
N LEU A 367 -7.96 22.52 1.61
CA LEU A 367 -9.26 21.89 1.40
C LEU A 367 -9.14 20.76 0.37
N THR A 368 -9.76 19.63 0.64
CA THR A 368 -9.80 18.51 -0.31
C THR A 368 -11.20 17.90 -0.28
N GLY A 369 -11.83 17.79 -1.45
CA GLY A 369 -13.04 17.04 -1.68
C GLY A 369 -12.75 15.86 -2.59
N THR A 370 -13.20 14.66 -2.25
CA THR A 370 -13.05 13.45 -3.07
C THR A 370 -14.39 12.75 -3.18
N ILE A 371 -14.76 12.36 -4.40
CA ILE A 371 -15.87 11.44 -4.65
C ILE A 371 -15.31 10.19 -5.33
N TYR A 372 -15.88 9.03 -5.01
CA TYR A 372 -15.41 7.78 -5.60
C TYR A 372 -16.54 6.77 -5.80
N ASN A 373 -16.34 5.92 -6.79
CA ASN A 373 -17.20 4.77 -7.09
C ASN A 373 -16.31 3.58 -7.44
N THR A 374 -16.58 2.43 -6.84
CA THR A 374 -15.95 1.16 -7.21
C THR A 374 -17.05 0.12 -7.36
N HIS A 375 -17.02 -0.62 -8.44
CA HIS A 375 -17.91 -1.75 -8.69
C HIS A 375 -17.05 -3.00 -8.95
N GLU A 376 -17.32 -4.07 -8.22
CA GLU A 376 -16.64 -5.37 -8.36
C GLU A 376 -17.70 -6.46 -8.56
N ALA A 377 -17.61 -7.21 -9.66
CA ALA A 377 -18.50 -8.32 -9.99
C ALA A 377 -17.68 -9.59 -10.21
N GLY A 378 -18.11 -10.69 -9.60
CA GLY A 378 -17.47 -11.99 -9.71
C GLY A 378 -18.44 -13.09 -10.10
N SER A 379 -18.03 -13.96 -11.02
CA SER A 379 -18.74 -15.18 -11.38
C SER A 379 -17.87 -16.39 -11.10
N THR A 380 -18.39 -17.35 -10.35
CA THR A 380 -17.69 -18.61 -10.06
C THR A 380 -18.38 -19.74 -10.78
N LEU A 381 -17.62 -20.41 -11.64
CA LEU A 381 -18.03 -21.62 -12.33
C LEU A 381 -17.37 -22.81 -11.61
N ASN A 382 -18.14 -23.80 -11.26
CA ASN A 382 -17.65 -24.98 -10.59
C ASN A 382 -17.78 -26.21 -11.49
N VAL A 383 -16.85 -27.13 -11.32
CA VAL A 383 -16.92 -28.47 -11.89
C VAL A 383 -16.69 -29.42 -10.72
N THR A 384 -17.76 -29.96 -10.20
CA THR A 384 -17.65 -30.99 -9.16
C THR A 384 -17.43 -32.34 -9.80
N THR A 385 -16.28 -32.92 -9.55
CA THR A 385 -15.96 -34.30 -9.95
C THR A 385 -16.27 -35.24 -8.80
N SER A 386 -17.48 -35.25 -8.29
CA SER A 386 -17.91 -36.25 -7.32
C SER A 386 -18.09 -37.64 -7.98
N ASN A 387 -18.19 -37.69 -9.30
CA ASN A 387 -18.26 -38.92 -10.08
C ASN A 387 -17.31 -38.84 -11.30
N PRO A 388 -16.20 -39.61 -11.32
CA PRO A 388 -15.30 -39.69 -12.47
C PRO A 388 -15.96 -40.15 -13.79
N LEU A 389 -17.18 -40.69 -13.73
CA LEU A 389 -17.91 -41.16 -14.88
C LEU A 389 -18.76 -40.07 -15.57
N ASP A 390 -18.93 -38.91 -14.93
CA ASP A 390 -19.62 -37.76 -15.50
C ASP A 390 -18.70 -36.98 -16.49
N GLN A 391 -18.37 -37.55 -17.61
CA GLN A 391 -17.64 -36.91 -18.73
C GLN A 391 -18.57 -36.50 -19.87
N PRO A 392 -18.37 -35.34 -20.52
CA PRO A 392 -17.39 -34.29 -20.24
C PRO A 392 -17.83 -33.36 -19.08
N PHE A 393 -16.86 -32.96 -18.24
CA PHE A 393 -17.11 -31.99 -17.17
C PHE A 393 -17.31 -30.59 -17.78
N LEU A 394 -18.54 -30.16 -17.95
CA LEU A 394 -18.83 -28.80 -18.37
C LEU A 394 -18.90 -27.91 -17.13
N PRO A 395 -18.12 -26.80 -17.10
CA PRO A 395 -18.25 -25.80 -16.03
C PRO A 395 -19.69 -25.27 -15.98
N TYR A 396 -20.26 -25.15 -14.81
CA TYR A 396 -21.55 -24.53 -14.60
C TYR A 396 -21.45 -23.42 -13.58
N LEU A 397 -22.24 -22.36 -13.79
CA LEU A 397 -22.29 -21.22 -12.87
C LEU A 397 -22.85 -21.68 -11.53
N THR A 398 -22.08 -21.46 -10.44
CA THR A 398 -22.51 -21.79 -9.07
C THR A 398 -22.80 -20.57 -8.25
N PHE A 399 -22.08 -19.47 -8.49
CA PHE A 399 -22.14 -18.30 -7.66
C PHE A 399 -21.82 -17.04 -8.44
N GLN A 400 -22.58 -15.98 -8.19
CA GLN A 400 -22.31 -14.62 -8.62
C GLN A 400 -22.36 -13.69 -7.42
N ASN A 401 -21.46 -12.73 -7.37
CA ASN A 401 -21.45 -11.69 -6.37
C ASN A 401 -21.15 -10.34 -7.01
N GLU A 402 -21.81 -9.32 -6.49
CA GLU A 402 -21.60 -7.94 -6.88
C GLU A 402 -21.40 -7.09 -5.63
N PHE A 403 -20.42 -6.22 -5.67
CA PHE A 403 -20.13 -5.26 -4.61
C PHE A 403 -20.01 -3.88 -5.23
N ALA A 404 -20.56 -2.88 -4.56
CA ALA A 404 -20.34 -1.49 -4.95
C ALA A 404 -19.99 -0.65 -3.72
N TRP A 405 -18.97 0.19 -3.87
CA TRP A 405 -18.57 1.20 -2.90
C TRP A 405 -18.73 2.57 -3.53
N ARG A 406 -19.53 3.41 -2.92
CA ARG A 406 -19.76 4.81 -3.33
C ARG A 406 -19.51 5.70 -2.15
N GLY A 407 -18.78 6.78 -2.34
CA GLY A 407 -18.50 7.65 -1.22
C GLY A 407 -18.06 9.05 -1.59
N ALA A 408 -18.10 9.89 -0.57
CA ALA A 408 -17.62 11.26 -0.62
C ALA A 408 -16.84 11.58 0.65
N GLN A 409 -15.75 12.30 0.49
CA GLN A 409 -14.88 12.74 1.59
C GLN A 409 -14.64 14.23 1.44
N VAL A 410 -14.77 14.99 2.51
CA VAL A 410 -14.37 16.40 2.59
C VAL A 410 -13.40 16.54 3.75
N LYS A 411 -12.28 17.18 3.49
CA LYS A 411 -11.19 17.34 4.44
C LYS A 411 -10.65 18.76 4.40
N ASP A 412 -10.36 19.30 5.59
CA ASP A 412 -9.58 20.52 5.78
C ASP A 412 -8.33 20.20 6.61
N ALA A 413 -7.17 20.60 6.10
CA ALA A 413 -5.93 20.59 6.84
C ALA A 413 -5.52 22.04 7.14
N TRP A 414 -5.70 22.44 8.39
CA TRP A 414 -5.52 23.82 8.84
C TRP A 414 -4.28 23.99 9.70
N GLY A 415 -3.29 24.71 9.18
CA GLY A 415 -2.11 25.13 9.93
C GLY A 415 -2.40 26.39 10.76
N TRP A 416 -3.16 26.25 11.87
CA TRP A 416 -3.62 27.42 12.64
C TRP A 416 -2.51 28.12 13.43
N SER A 417 -1.37 27.44 13.67
CA SER A 417 -0.16 28.09 14.19
C SER A 417 1.10 27.43 13.57
N ARG A 418 2.28 27.97 13.89
CA ARG A 418 3.55 27.34 13.46
C ARG A 418 3.80 25.99 14.14
N ALA A 419 3.21 25.78 15.31
CA ALA A 419 3.39 24.56 16.11
C ALA A 419 2.19 23.59 15.98
N ASN A 420 1.06 24.03 15.43
CA ASN A 420 -0.17 23.24 15.39
C ASN A 420 -0.72 23.10 13.99
N SER A 421 -1.10 21.89 13.65
CA SER A 421 -1.92 21.58 12.47
C SER A 421 -3.13 20.74 12.89
N LEU A 422 -4.31 21.14 12.44
CA LEU A 422 -5.57 20.44 12.67
C LEU A 422 -6.04 19.87 11.34
N VAL A 423 -6.29 18.57 11.31
CA VAL A 423 -6.95 17.88 10.19
C VAL A 423 -8.35 17.51 10.64
N MET A 424 -9.36 17.92 9.91
CA MET A 424 -10.75 17.57 10.19
C MET A 424 -11.48 17.22 8.90
N GLY A 425 -12.52 16.41 9.01
CA GLY A 425 -13.28 16.05 7.82
C GLY A 425 -14.52 15.24 8.10
N LEU A 426 -15.31 15.10 7.04
CA LEU A 426 -16.54 14.34 6.96
C LEU A 426 -16.40 13.31 5.84
N ASP A 427 -16.71 12.05 6.15
CA ASP A 427 -16.76 10.95 5.20
C ASP A 427 -18.19 10.41 5.11
N TYR A 428 -18.62 10.10 3.90
CA TYR A 428 -19.80 9.28 3.64
C TYR A 428 -19.39 8.08 2.77
N GLU A 429 -19.84 6.89 3.13
CA GLU A 429 -19.65 5.67 2.35
C GLU A 429 -20.94 4.84 2.34
N HIS A 430 -21.35 4.42 1.16
CA HIS A 430 -22.40 3.45 0.91
C HIS A 430 -21.83 2.21 0.22
N VAL A 431 -22.03 1.04 0.82
CA VAL A 431 -21.52 -0.24 0.31
C VAL A 431 -22.67 -1.19 0.11
N THR A 432 -22.83 -1.75 -1.08
CA THR A 432 -23.80 -2.83 -1.37
C THR A 432 -23.10 -4.14 -1.61
N SER A 433 -23.73 -5.24 -1.21
CA SER A 433 -23.28 -6.61 -1.43
C SER A 433 -24.45 -7.46 -1.88
N GLU A 434 -24.39 -7.98 -3.08
CA GLU A 434 -25.41 -8.87 -3.64
C GLU A 434 -24.79 -10.21 -4.00
N SER A 435 -25.54 -11.30 -3.77
CA SER A 435 -25.12 -12.67 -4.04
C SER A 435 -26.22 -13.48 -4.66
N ARG A 436 -25.88 -14.32 -5.65
CA ARG A 436 -26.78 -15.28 -6.28
C ARG A 436 -26.11 -16.64 -6.36
N SER A 437 -26.83 -17.70 -6.09
CA SER A 437 -26.34 -19.07 -6.18
C SER A 437 -27.19 -19.88 -7.14
N PHE A 438 -26.58 -20.88 -7.78
CA PHE A 438 -27.22 -21.70 -8.80
C PHE A 438 -26.88 -23.19 -8.59
N ALA A 439 -27.87 -24.04 -8.84
CA ALA A 439 -27.66 -25.47 -8.95
C ALA A 439 -26.93 -25.82 -10.27
N ARG A 440 -26.44 -27.05 -10.39
CA ARG A 440 -25.83 -27.58 -11.61
C ARG A 440 -26.76 -27.48 -12.83
N THR A 441 -28.05 -27.54 -12.61
CA THR A 441 -29.08 -27.38 -13.64
C THR A 441 -29.31 -25.96 -14.12
N GLY A 442 -28.63 -24.97 -13.51
CA GLY A 442 -28.84 -23.55 -13.76
C GLY A 442 -30.01 -22.93 -12.96
N VAL A 443 -30.73 -23.72 -12.20
CA VAL A 443 -31.83 -23.25 -11.37
C VAL A 443 -31.27 -22.45 -10.18
N GLY A 444 -31.84 -21.27 -9.91
CA GLY A 444 -31.44 -20.44 -8.77
C GLY A 444 -31.62 -21.17 -7.43
N GLN A 445 -30.70 -20.97 -6.50
CA GLN A 445 -30.71 -21.47 -5.14
C GLN A 445 -30.50 -20.35 -4.13
N ALA A 446 -30.85 -20.60 -2.87
CA ALA A 446 -30.55 -19.66 -1.79
C ALA A 446 -29.03 -19.40 -1.70
N PRO A 447 -28.59 -18.14 -1.72
CA PRO A 447 -27.19 -17.82 -1.52
C PRO A 447 -26.75 -18.07 -0.06
N PHE A 448 -25.43 -18.20 0.15
CA PHE A 448 -24.87 -18.38 1.49
C PHE A 448 -25.28 -17.22 2.43
N SER A 449 -25.02 -15.98 2.04
CA SER A 449 -25.38 -14.77 2.82
C SER A 449 -26.54 -14.02 2.17
N ALA A 450 -27.29 -13.28 2.98
CA ALA A 450 -28.26 -12.34 2.48
C ALA A 450 -27.56 -11.18 1.74
N ASN A 451 -28.30 -10.55 0.82
CA ASN A 451 -27.93 -9.26 0.28
C ASN A 451 -27.90 -8.22 1.39
N SER A 452 -26.99 -7.26 1.30
CA SER A 452 -26.82 -6.28 2.36
C SER A 452 -26.37 -4.94 1.83
N GLN A 453 -26.64 -3.90 2.62
CA GLN A 453 -26.06 -2.58 2.42
C GLN A 453 -25.49 -2.04 3.73
N LYS A 454 -24.51 -1.19 3.63
CA LYS A 454 -23.88 -0.52 4.77
C LYS A 454 -23.71 0.95 4.44
N ASP A 455 -24.30 1.81 5.27
CA ASP A 455 -24.12 3.25 5.22
C ASP A 455 -23.26 3.71 6.38
N THR A 456 -22.26 4.52 6.10
CA THR A 456 -21.35 5.08 7.11
C THR A 456 -21.26 6.59 6.93
N VAL A 457 -21.52 7.33 8.00
CA VAL A 457 -21.22 8.77 8.10
C VAL A 457 -20.23 8.95 9.24
N GLY A 458 -19.07 9.53 8.94
CA GLY A 458 -18.00 9.72 9.92
C GLY A 458 -17.51 11.16 9.97
N LEU A 459 -17.45 11.72 11.17
CA LEU A 459 -16.87 13.03 11.45
C LEU A 459 -15.60 12.84 12.28
N TYR A 460 -14.49 13.41 11.87
CA TYR A 460 -13.19 13.28 12.55
C TYR A 460 -12.44 14.59 12.67
N ALA A 461 -11.60 14.66 13.69
CA ALA A 461 -10.62 15.72 13.87
C ALA A 461 -9.37 15.17 14.55
N GLU A 462 -8.19 15.59 14.08
CA GLU A 462 -6.90 15.27 14.71
C GLU A 462 -6.00 16.51 14.70
N ASN A 463 -5.55 16.91 15.88
CA ASN A 463 -4.58 17.99 16.06
C ASN A 463 -3.18 17.42 16.26
N THR A 464 -2.19 18.01 15.61
CA THR A 464 -0.76 17.74 15.82
C THR A 464 -0.10 18.98 16.37
N LEU A 465 0.55 18.80 17.51
CA LEU A 465 1.33 19.81 18.19
C LEU A 465 2.82 19.48 18.03
N ASN A 466 3.54 20.34 17.29
CA ASN A 466 4.98 20.26 17.08
C ASN A 466 5.68 21.25 18.01
N LEU A 467 6.36 20.76 19.02
CA LEU A 467 7.11 21.56 19.98
C LEU A 467 8.62 21.45 19.73
N ARG A 468 9.35 22.49 20.15
CA ARG A 468 10.82 22.54 20.08
C ARG A 468 11.40 22.23 18.70
N GLY A 469 10.72 22.70 17.62
CA GLY A 469 11.17 22.48 16.25
C GLY A 469 11.01 21.02 15.77
N GLY A 470 9.97 20.31 16.21
CA GLY A 470 9.69 18.91 15.83
C GLY A 470 10.36 17.86 16.71
N ARG A 471 11.09 18.26 17.77
CA ARG A 471 11.66 17.31 18.74
C ARG A 471 10.61 16.63 19.60
N THR A 472 9.47 17.28 19.82
CA THR A 472 8.31 16.70 20.50
C THR A 472 7.11 16.86 19.60
N VAL A 473 6.49 15.77 19.21
CA VAL A 473 5.27 15.75 18.42
C VAL A 473 4.18 15.05 19.23
N ILE A 474 3.06 15.72 19.43
CA ILE A 474 1.89 15.15 20.11
C ILE A 474 0.73 15.19 19.14
N SER A 475 0.10 14.04 18.89
CA SER A 475 -1.14 13.94 18.15
C SER A 475 -2.30 13.57 19.06
N THR A 476 -3.42 14.23 18.89
CA THR A 476 -4.67 13.92 19.61
C THR A 476 -5.81 14.00 18.62
N GLY A 477 -6.61 12.97 18.57
CA GLY A 477 -7.71 12.90 17.60
C GLY A 477 -8.86 12.07 18.08
N GLY A 478 -9.95 12.16 17.34
CA GLY A 478 -11.12 11.34 17.55
C GLY A 478 -12.04 11.38 16.35
N ARG A 479 -12.81 10.31 16.23
CA ARG A 479 -13.80 10.14 15.17
C ARG A 479 -15.10 9.59 15.75
N VAL A 480 -16.21 10.14 15.28
CA VAL A 480 -17.54 9.59 15.51
C VAL A 480 -18.07 9.04 14.20
N ASP A 481 -18.40 7.76 14.19
CA ASP A 481 -19.05 7.10 13.07
C ASP A 481 -20.49 6.72 13.44
N ARG A 482 -21.43 7.00 12.54
CA ARG A 482 -22.76 6.40 12.54
C ARG A 482 -22.80 5.41 11.38
N ILE A 483 -23.02 4.15 11.69
CA ILE A 483 -23.01 3.04 10.74
C ILE A 483 -24.34 2.33 10.80
N SER A 484 -25.03 2.20 9.66
CA SER A 484 -26.20 1.33 9.48
C SER A 484 -25.79 0.11 8.67
N VAL A 485 -26.14 -1.07 9.12
CA VAL A 485 -25.99 -2.34 8.41
C VAL A 485 -27.37 -2.94 8.22
N ASP A 486 -27.78 -3.05 6.97
CA ASP A 486 -29.07 -3.60 6.59
C ASP A 486 -28.86 -4.95 5.89
N THR A 487 -29.51 -5.99 6.40
CA THR A 487 -29.67 -7.24 5.67
C THR A 487 -30.99 -7.18 4.91
N LEU A 488 -30.93 -7.39 3.60
CA LEU A 488 -32.04 -7.15 2.68
C LEU A 488 -32.77 -8.43 2.34
N ASP A 489 -34.04 -8.31 1.97
CA ASP A 489 -34.76 -9.42 1.37
C ASP A 489 -33.97 -9.98 0.18
N THR A 490 -33.82 -11.30 0.17
CA THR A 490 -32.88 -11.97 -0.75
C THR A 490 -33.62 -13.12 -1.42
N PRO A 491 -33.65 -13.14 -2.75
CA PRO A 491 -34.36 -14.19 -3.48
C PRO A 491 -33.92 -15.60 -3.06
N LEU A 492 -34.91 -16.47 -2.84
CA LEU A 492 -34.75 -17.89 -2.45
C LEU A 492 -34.15 -18.13 -1.05
N LYS A 493 -33.75 -17.10 -0.31
CA LYS A 493 -33.21 -17.23 1.05
C LYS A 493 -34.28 -16.94 2.10
N THR A 494 -34.88 -18.01 2.63
CA THR A 494 -36.01 -17.93 3.59
C THR A 494 -35.64 -18.20 5.04
N ASN A 495 -34.37 -18.50 5.31
CA ASN A 495 -33.87 -18.91 6.63
C ASN A 495 -33.30 -17.74 7.46
N PHE A 496 -33.74 -16.51 7.21
CA PHE A 496 -33.39 -15.32 7.98
C PHE A 496 -34.50 -14.27 7.87
N THR A 497 -34.49 -13.29 8.75
CA THR A 497 -35.37 -12.12 8.69
C THR A 497 -34.53 -10.88 8.36
N PRO A 498 -34.89 -10.09 7.34
CA PRO A 498 -34.24 -8.81 7.08
C PRO A 498 -34.26 -7.92 8.32
N SER A 499 -33.16 -7.24 8.56
CA SER A 499 -33.01 -6.39 9.75
C SER A 499 -32.09 -5.21 9.46
N THR A 500 -32.32 -4.12 10.19
CA THR A 500 -31.44 -2.94 10.20
C THR A 500 -30.83 -2.78 11.58
N THR A 501 -29.51 -2.69 11.63
CA THR A 501 -28.80 -2.41 12.87
C THR A 501 -27.95 -1.15 12.73
N THR A 502 -28.15 -0.19 13.61
CA THR A 502 -27.42 1.08 13.60
C THR A 502 -26.51 1.19 14.83
N PHE A 503 -25.28 1.61 14.59
CA PHE A 503 -24.28 1.84 15.63
C PHE A 503 -23.79 3.28 15.58
N THR A 504 -23.55 3.89 16.75
CA THR A 504 -22.80 5.13 16.87
C THR A 504 -21.59 4.87 17.75
N VAL A 505 -20.40 5.15 17.23
CA VAL A 505 -19.16 4.79 17.88
C VAL A 505 -18.23 5.99 17.91
N PHE A 506 -17.56 6.20 19.05
CA PHE A 506 -16.47 7.17 19.20
C PHE A 506 -15.14 6.46 19.35
N ASN A 507 -14.20 6.80 18.46
CA ASN A 507 -12.85 6.24 18.40
C ASN A 507 -11.82 7.34 18.68
N PRO A 508 -11.35 7.51 19.94
CA PRO A 508 -10.28 8.44 20.28
C PRO A 508 -8.91 7.84 19.94
N SER A 509 -7.93 8.73 19.71
CA SER A 509 -6.51 8.37 19.65
C SER A 509 -5.63 9.46 20.24
N VAL A 510 -4.49 9.05 20.76
CA VAL A 510 -3.41 9.92 21.22
C VAL A 510 -2.07 9.31 20.81
N GLY A 511 -1.14 10.16 20.45
CA GLY A 511 0.23 9.74 20.11
C GLY A 511 1.24 10.77 20.57
N ILE A 512 2.42 10.30 20.92
CA ILE A 512 3.57 11.14 21.22
C ILE A 512 4.81 10.58 20.55
N LYS A 513 5.64 11.46 19.97
CA LYS A 513 6.99 11.14 19.51
C LYS A 513 7.95 12.17 20.11
N GLN A 514 8.98 11.71 20.80
CA GLN A 514 9.92 12.53 21.51
C GLN A 514 11.34 12.20 21.06
N GLU A 515 12.08 13.19 20.59
CA GLU A 515 13.51 13.07 20.40
C GLU A 515 14.20 13.14 21.77
N LEU A 516 14.82 12.03 22.18
CA LEU A 516 15.56 11.92 23.44
C LEU A 516 16.96 12.50 23.30
N ARG A 517 17.60 12.25 22.17
CA ARG A 517 18.88 12.80 21.73
C ARG A 517 18.94 12.73 20.20
N PRO A 518 19.84 13.48 19.53
CA PRO A 518 19.98 13.40 18.09
C PRO A 518 20.05 11.96 17.57
N GLY A 519 19.16 11.60 16.69
CA GLY A 519 19.05 10.25 16.12
C GLY A 519 18.34 9.20 16.97
N LEU A 520 17.91 9.50 18.21
CA LEU A 520 17.16 8.56 19.06
C LEU A 520 15.82 9.18 19.45
N ARG A 521 14.73 8.54 19.07
CA ARG A 521 13.35 8.94 19.37
C ARG A 521 12.61 7.85 20.12
N ALA A 522 11.76 8.24 21.05
CA ALA A 522 10.74 7.39 21.63
C ALA A 522 9.40 7.77 21.04
N HIS A 523 8.54 6.79 20.81
CA HIS A 523 7.17 7.02 20.37
C HIS A 523 6.20 6.14 21.14
N ALA A 524 4.97 6.62 21.31
CA ALA A 524 3.88 5.82 21.87
C ALA A 524 2.56 6.30 21.28
N THR A 525 1.64 5.35 21.07
CA THR A 525 0.27 5.63 20.59
C THR A 525 -0.73 4.78 21.35
N ALA A 526 -1.92 5.33 21.55
CA ALA A 526 -3.06 4.59 22.08
C ALA A 526 -4.33 5.01 21.34
N GLY A 527 -5.27 4.07 21.16
CA GLY A 527 -6.52 4.37 20.49
C GLY A 527 -7.53 3.24 20.56
N ARG A 528 -8.75 3.55 20.12
CA ARG A 528 -9.85 2.59 19.98
C ARG A 528 -10.21 2.39 18.52
N ALA A 529 -10.75 1.21 18.22
CA ALA A 529 -11.26 0.86 16.92
C ALA A 529 -12.51 -0.03 17.03
N PHE A 530 -13.20 -0.17 15.90
CA PHE A 530 -14.50 -0.82 15.83
C PHE A 530 -14.69 -1.44 14.44
N VAL A 531 -15.31 -2.64 14.39
CA VAL A 531 -15.71 -3.30 13.14
C VAL A 531 -17.08 -3.95 13.33
N PRO A 532 -18.10 -3.66 12.48
CA PRO A 532 -19.38 -4.36 12.51
C PRO A 532 -19.24 -5.78 11.94
N ALA A 533 -20.14 -6.69 12.35
CA ALA A 533 -20.25 -7.99 11.72
C ALA A 533 -20.66 -7.85 10.24
N ASP A 534 -20.21 -8.76 9.39
CA ASP A 534 -20.63 -8.81 7.98
C ASP A 534 -21.90 -9.65 7.79
N ALA A 535 -22.56 -9.51 6.63
CA ALA A 535 -23.77 -10.24 6.31
C ALA A 535 -23.61 -11.76 6.35
N GLY A 536 -22.44 -12.27 6.00
CA GLY A 536 -22.15 -13.71 6.05
C GLY A 536 -22.09 -14.25 7.47
N ALA A 537 -21.55 -13.48 8.41
CA ALA A 537 -21.55 -13.86 9.83
C ALA A 537 -22.94 -13.79 10.46
N LEU A 538 -23.78 -12.85 10.00
CA LEU A 538 -25.13 -12.65 10.52
C LEU A 538 -26.16 -13.65 9.95
N THR A 539 -26.11 -13.92 8.62
CA THR A 539 -27.19 -14.60 7.89
C THR A 539 -26.72 -15.82 7.09
N GLY A 540 -25.44 -16.16 7.16
CA GLY A 540 -24.86 -17.27 6.41
C GLY A 540 -25.58 -18.58 6.68
N TYR A 541 -25.74 -19.45 5.68
CA TYR A 541 -26.25 -20.79 5.86
C TYR A 541 -25.77 -21.72 4.73
N THR A 542 -25.19 -22.84 5.10
CA THR A 542 -24.82 -23.91 4.17
C THR A 542 -24.87 -25.27 4.87
N THR A 543 -25.17 -26.30 4.09
CA THR A 543 -25.15 -27.69 4.52
C THR A 543 -24.19 -28.46 3.64
N ASN A 544 -23.27 -29.19 4.26
CA ASN A 544 -22.28 -30.02 3.59
C ASN A 544 -22.29 -31.44 4.19
N ILE A 545 -21.86 -32.42 3.42
CA ILE A 545 -21.56 -33.77 3.91
C ILE A 545 -20.05 -33.92 4.00
N ILE A 546 -19.53 -34.09 5.24
CA ILE A 546 -18.09 -34.23 5.49
C ILE A 546 -17.85 -35.48 6.28
N GLY A 547 -17.07 -36.42 5.73
CA GLY A 547 -16.80 -37.71 6.37
C GLY A 547 -18.08 -38.53 6.62
N GLY A 548 -19.06 -38.44 5.71
CA GLY A 548 -20.34 -39.13 5.82
C GLY A 548 -21.35 -38.49 6.80
N ARG A 549 -21.02 -37.34 7.38
CA ARG A 549 -21.90 -36.62 8.33
C ARG A 549 -22.36 -35.29 7.74
N THR A 550 -23.61 -34.97 7.99
CA THR A 550 -24.15 -33.65 7.69
C THR A 550 -23.54 -32.60 8.63
N GLN A 551 -22.98 -31.53 8.08
CA GLN A 551 -22.48 -30.37 8.81
C GLN A 551 -23.21 -29.13 8.34
N ILE A 552 -23.79 -28.40 9.28
CA ILE A 552 -24.48 -27.12 9.05
C ILE A 552 -23.54 -26.00 9.50
N ASN A 553 -23.29 -25.05 8.63
CA ASN A 553 -22.66 -23.79 8.99
C ASN A 553 -23.74 -22.71 8.91
N GLN A 554 -24.01 -22.04 10.02
CA GLN A 554 -25.04 -21.01 10.09
C GLN A 554 -24.51 -19.70 10.66
N GLY A 555 -25.12 -18.59 10.27
CA GLY A 555 -24.88 -17.27 10.83
C GLY A 555 -25.50 -17.11 12.20
N ASN A 556 -25.27 -15.96 12.81
CA ASN A 556 -25.82 -15.59 14.10
C ASN A 556 -26.22 -14.11 14.07
N ALA A 557 -27.54 -13.86 14.11
CA ALA A 557 -28.11 -12.52 14.07
C ALA A 557 -27.84 -11.70 15.35
N ASP A 558 -27.49 -12.36 16.46
CA ASP A 558 -27.25 -11.72 17.77
C ASP A 558 -25.80 -11.22 17.92
N LEU A 559 -24.99 -11.23 16.84
CA LEU A 559 -23.61 -10.79 16.90
C LEU A 559 -23.51 -9.30 17.21
N ARG A 560 -22.68 -9.01 18.22
CA ARG A 560 -22.29 -7.66 18.57
C ARG A 560 -21.08 -7.21 17.77
N PRO A 561 -20.94 -5.89 17.51
CA PRO A 561 -19.75 -5.36 16.84
C PRO A 561 -18.49 -5.56 17.65
N GLU A 562 -17.38 -5.81 16.95
CA GLU A 562 -16.06 -5.88 17.57
C GLU A 562 -15.59 -4.51 18.04
N ARG A 563 -14.91 -4.47 19.18
CA ARG A 563 -14.27 -3.26 19.70
C ARG A 563 -12.86 -3.59 20.17
N SER A 564 -11.90 -2.73 19.83
CA SER A 564 -10.54 -2.89 20.33
C SER A 564 -10.03 -1.65 21.03
N THR A 565 -9.13 -1.87 21.98
CA THR A 565 -8.26 -0.85 22.55
C THR A 565 -6.83 -1.30 22.34
N SER A 566 -6.03 -0.45 21.69
CA SER A 566 -4.65 -0.76 21.34
C SER A 566 -3.69 0.28 21.94
N PHE A 567 -2.50 -0.20 22.27
CA PHE A 567 -1.38 0.59 22.76
C PHE A 567 -0.10 0.11 22.08
N ASP A 568 0.71 1.07 21.60
CA ASP A 568 2.05 0.82 21.03
C ASP A 568 3.05 1.72 21.74
N ALA A 569 4.27 1.23 21.98
CA ALA A 569 5.39 2.02 22.46
C ALA A 569 6.69 1.50 21.85
N GLY A 570 7.55 2.40 21.37
CA GLY A 570 8.78 2.00 20.70
C GLY A 570 9.91 3.02 20.82
N LEU A 571 11.07 2.54 20.39
CA LEU A 571 12.29 3.32 20.24
C LEU A 571 12.74 3.24 18.80
N GLU A 572 12.94 4.39 18.20
CA GLU A 572 13.50 4.55 16.85
C GLU A 572 14.89 5.18 16.96
N TRP A 573 15.88 4.52 16.38
CA TRP A 573 17.22 5.06 16.24
C TRP A 573 17.61 5.15 14.77
N PHE A 574 18.07 6.31 14.37
CA PHE A 574 18.54 6.53 13.03
C PHE A 574 19.86 7.29 13.01
N SER A 575 20.68 6.94 12.06
CA SER A 575 21.91 7.61 11.70
C SER A 575 21.96 7.72 10.17
N THR A 576 23.03 8.30 9.64
CA THR A 576 23.23 8.39 8.18
C THR A 576 23.24 7.03 7.45
N VAL A 577 23.55 5.95 8.16
CA VAL A 577 23.72 4.61 7.58
C VAL A 577 22.84 3.52 8.23
N THR A 578 22.21 3.81 9.37
CA THR A 578 21.44 2.78 10.10
C THR A 578 20.11 3.36 10.56
N HIS A 579 19.04 2.60 10.34
CA HIS A 579 17.72 2.81 10.91
C HIS A 579 17.34 1.57 11.71
N VAL A 580 16.87 1.73 12.92
CA VAL A 580 16.35 0.70 13.81
C VAL A 580 15.08 1.22 14.45
N ASP A 581 14.01 0.46 14.37
CA ASP A 581 12.78 0.71 15.12
C ASP A 581 12.37 -0.57 15.84
N VAL A 582 12.13 -0.48 17.14
CA VAL A 582 11.62 -1.59 17.95
C VAL A 582 10.38 -1.10 18.68
N THR A 583 9.25 -1.73 18.38
CA THR A 583 7.94 -1.34 18.90
C THR A 583 7.26 -2.51 19.58
N TYR A 584 6.98 -2.38 20.87
CA TYR A 584 6.03 -3.23 21.59
C TYR A 584 4.61 -2.80 21.25
N PHE A 585 3.71 -3.76 21.09
CA PHE A 585 2.31 -3.50 20.85
C PHE A 585 1.41 -4.40 21.70
N GLN A 586 0.25 -3.89 22.06
CA GLN A 586 -0.78 -4.63 22.77
C GLN A 586 -2.16 -4.21 22.27
N THR A 587 -3.02 -5.18 22.01
CA THR A 587 -4.42 -4.97 21.62
C THR A 587 -5.32 -5.91 22.41
N SER A 588 -6.32 -5.34 23.06
CA SER A 588 -7.42 -6.07 23.68
C SER A 588 -8.67 -5.90 22.82
N VAL A 589 -9.32 -7.01 22.44
CA VAL A 589 -10.54 -7.00 21.62
C VAL A 589 -11.67 -7.62 22.43
N SER A 590 -12.75 -6.88 22.56
CA SER A 590 -14.03 -7.40 23.07
C SER A 590 -14.97 -7.71 21.91
N ASP A 591 -15.81 -8.72 22.11
CA ASP A 591 -16.83 -9.14 21.15
C ASP A 591 -16.26 -9.48 19.75
N ARG A 592 -15.01 -9.96 19.65
CA ARG A 592 -14.44 -10.36 18.37
C ARG A 592 -15.30 -11.43 17.71
N VAL A 593 -15.66 -11.25 16.43
CA VAL A 593 -16.47 -12.19 15.66
C VAL A 593 -15.58 -13.32 15.12
N VAL A 594 -15.90 -14.53 15.47
CA VAL A 594 -15.22 -15.76 15.02
C VAL A 594 -16.24 -16.68 14.38
N SER A 595 -16.04 -17.01 13.11
CA SER A 595 -16.90 -17.91 12.35
C SER A 595 -16.43 -19.36 12.44
N ASN A 596 -17.33 -20.29 12.08
CA ASN A 596 -17.11 -21.72 12.05
C ASN A 596 -16.70 -22.29 13.43
N VAL A 597 -17.31 -21.78 14.48
CA VAL A 597 -17.16 -22.32 15.85
C VAL A 597 -18.14 -23.47 16.06
N LEU A 598 -17.64 -24.61 16.50
CA LEU A 598 -18.43 -25.79 16.81
C LEU A 598 -19.33 -25.51 18.02
N ILE A 599 -20.63 -25.62 17.84
CA ILE A 599 -21.62 -25.43 18.91
C ILE A 599 -22.42 -26.70 19.24
N SER A 600 -22.50 -27.63 18.29
CA SER A 600 -23.19 -28.94 18.51
C SER A 600 -22.52 -30.04 17.73
N ASN A 601 -22.29 -31.16 18.42
CA ASN A 601 -21.72 -32.39 17.83
C ASN A 601 -22.41 -33.61 18.43
N PRO A 602 -23.71 -33.82 18.16
CA PRO A 602 -24.46 -34.95 18.67
C PRO A 602 -24.01 -36.26 17.99
N PRO A 603 -24.39 -37.44 18.52
CA PRO A 603 -24.19 -38.69 17.81
C PRO A 603 -24.87 -38.75 16.44
N PRO A 604 -24.36 -39.51 15.44
CA PRO A 604 -25.05 -39.74 14.19
C PRO A 604 -26.46 -40.34 14.42
N PRO A 605 -27.46 -40.00 13.58
CA PRO A 605 -27.41 -39.26 12.31
C PRO A 605 -27.49 -37.75 12.42
N ASP A 606 -27.60 -37.20 13.61
CA ASP A 606 -27.83 -35.76 13.81
C ASP A 606 -26.67 -34.92 13.26
N PRO A 607 -26.94 -33.72 12.73
CA PRO A 607 -25.93 -32.87 12.10
C PRO A 607 -24.98 -32.26 13.12
N ILE A 608 -23.72 -32.03 12.70
CA ILE A 608 -22.78 -31.17 13.38
C ILE A 608 -23.13 -29.71 13.04
N VAL A 609 -23.15 -28.82 14.03
CA VAL A 609 -23.48 -27.41 13.80
C VAL A 609 -22.33 -26.52 14.18
N LEU A 610 -21.94 -25.65 13.24
CA LEU A 610 -20.97 -24.59 13.40
C LEU A 610 -21.68 -23.24 13.21
N THR A 611 -21.25 -22.23 13.98
CA THR A 611 -21.82 -20.87 13.85
C THR A 611 -20.77 -19.78 14.03
N SER A 612 -21.16 -18.54 13.83
CA SER A 612 -20.38 -17.35 14.20
C SER A 612 -20.70 -16.95 15.64
N VAL A 613 -19.69 -16.65 16.43
CA VAL A 613 -19.84 -16.21 17.82
C VAL A 613 -19.01 -14.98 18.13
N ASN A 614 -19.43 -14.18 19.12
CA ASN A 614 -18.55 -13.21 19.74
C ASN A 614 -17.64 -13.90 20.76
N THR A 615 -16.35 -13.56 20.79
CA THR A 615 -15.43 -14.02 21.83
C THR A 615 -15.75 -13.34 23.16
N LEU A 616 -15.43 -13.99 24.26
CA LEU A 616 -15.49 -13.37 25.60
C LEU A 616 -14.39 -12.34 25.78
N ALA A 617 -13.20 -12.65 25.31
CA ALA A 617 -12.04 -11.76 25.29
C ALA A 617 -11.03 -12.21 24.24
N SER A 618 -10.27 -11.28 23.68
CA SER A 618 -9.08 -11.59 22.88
C SER A 618 -7.94 -10.66 23.25
N HIS A 619 -6.75 -11.24 23.46
CA HIS A 619 -5.55 -10.49 23.85
C HIS A 619 -4.43 -10.81 22.89
N ILE A 620 -3.89 -9.75 22.28
CA ILE A 620 -2.80 -9.80 21.32
C ILE A 620 -1.72 -8.85 21.82
N TYR A 621 -0.51 -9.37 22.06
CA TYR A 621 0.64 -8.53 22.34
C TYR A 621 1.92 -9.16 21.83
N GLY A 622 2.84 -8.30 21.43
CA GLY A 622 4.07 -8.72 20.77
C GLY A 622 5.03 -7.57 20.52
N MET A 623 5.98 -7.83 19.66
CA MET A 623 7.02 -6.88 19.26
C MET A 623 7.24 -6.92 17.76
N ASP A 624 7.37 -5.73 17.17
CA ASP A 624 7.89 -5.52 15.82
C ASP A 624 9.27 -4.87 15.91
N ALA A 625 10.24 -5.44 15.22
CA ALA A 625 11.56 -4.85 15.06
C ALA A 625 11.89 -4.71 13.58
N GLU A 626 12.38 -3.53 13.20
CA GLU A 626 12.86 -3.23 11.86
C GLU A 626 14.27 -2.71 11.93
N VAL A 627 15.15 -3.23 11.10
CA VAL A 627 16.55 -2.82 11.00
C VAL A 627 16.92 -2.66 9.54
N SER A 628 17.52 -1.54 9.21
CA SER A 628 18.16 -1.32 7.91
C SER A 628 19.51 -0.69 8.13
N ARG A 629 20.57 -1.24 7.51
CA ARG A 629 21.94 -0.75 7.63
C ARG A 629 22.67 -0.75 6.30
N ARG A 630 23.13 0.41 5.90
CA ARG A 630 24.07 0.56 4.79
C ARG A 630 25.49 0.28 5.31
N ALA A 631 26.02 -0.91 5.01
CA ALA A 631 27.35 -1.31 5.44
C ALA A 631 28.46 -0.52 4.70
N ASN A 632 28.24 -0.23 3.40
CA ASN A 632 29.08 0.60 2.53
C ASN A 632 28.27 1.14 1.35
N ALA A 633 28.91 1.76 0.37
CA ALA A 633 28.25 2.31 -0.82
C ALA A 633 27.50 1.25 -1.65
N HIS A 634 27.85 -0.02 -1.52
CA HIS A 634 27.33 -1.13 -2.34
C HIS A 634 26.41 -2.08 -1.61
N VAL A 635 26.41 -2.11 -0.27
CA VAL A 635 25.72 -3.13 0.51
C VAL A 635 24.82 -2.50 1.54
N THR A 636 23.53 -2.83 1.46
CA THR A 636 22.53 -2.52 2.49
C THR A 636 21.93 -3.83 3.00
N ALA A 637 22.00 -4.07 4.30
CA ALA A 637 21.30 -5.18 4.98
C ALA A 637 20.00 -4.67 5.58
N PHE A 638 18.96 -5.49 5.54
CA PHE A 638 17.68 -5.20 6.18
C PHE A 638 17.11 -6.43 6.86
N ALA A 639 16.35 -6.21 7.92
CA ALA A 639 15.56 -7.23 8.59
C ALA A 639 14.28 -6.63 9.18
N ASN A 640 13.21 -7.41 9.17
CA ASN A 640 11.93 -7.10 9.80
C ASN A 640 11.47 -8.34 10.55
N ILE A 641 11.17 -8.20 11.84
CA ILE A 641 10.83 -9.29 12.75
C ILE A 641 9.52 -8.94 13.45
N THR A 642 8.54 -9.82 13.36
CA THR A 642 7.32 -9.76 14.16
C THR A 642 7.26 -10.98 15.06
N HIS A 643 7.17 -10.77 16.36
CA HIS A 643 7.01 -11.81 17.38
C HIS A 643 5.80 -11.53 18.25
N TYR A 644 4.92 -12.53 18.40
CA TYR A 644 3.78 -12.46 19.31
C TYR A 644 4.09 -13.23 20.60
N PHE A 645 4.12 -12.53 21.73
CA PHE A 645 4.18 -13.14 23.06
C PHE A 645 2.86 -13.83 23.39
N SER A 646 1.73 -13.25 22.94
CA SER A 646 0.40 -13.83 23.04
C SER A 646 -0.49 -13.39 21.89
N ARG A 647 -1.36 -14.28 21.44
CA ARG A 647 -2.39 -14.05 20.43
C ARG A 647 -3.57 -14.96 20.71
N ARG A 648 -4.22 -14.74 21.84
CA ARG A 648 -5.25 -15.64 22.36
C ARG A 648 -6.64 -15.05 22.26
N GLU A 649 -7.62 -15.93 22.04
CA GLU A 649 -9.04 -15.63 22.08
C GLU A 649 -9.77 -16.67 22.95
N GLN A 650 -10.74 -16.21 23.74
CA GLN A 650 -11.57 -17.05 24.57
C GLN A 650 -12.95 -17.18 23.94
N LEU A 651 -13.30 -18.37 23.53
CA LEU A 651 -14.59 -18.70 22.93
C LEU A 651 -15.60 -19.15 24.00
N PRO A 652 -16.89 -18.87 23.83
CA PRO A 652 -17.92 -19.27 24.81
C PRO A 652 -18.05 -20.79 25.00
N THR A 653 -17.82 -21.56 23.94
CA THR A 653 -18.08 -23.01 23.91
C THR A 653 -16.84 -23.88 24.00
N THR A 654 -15.72 -23.45 23.39
CA THR A 654 -14.50 -24.27 23.25
C THR A 654 -13.33 -23.79 24.10
N GLY A 655 -13.53 -22.74 24.92
CA GLY A 655 -12.51 -22.21 25.80
C GLY A 655 -11.45 -21.36 25.08
N GLU A 656 -10.24 -21.32 25.65
CA GLU A 656 -9.14 -20.51 25.13
C GLU A 656 -8.37 -21.20 24.00
N ARG A 657 -8.05 -20.44 22.94
CA ARG A 657 -7.19 -20.91 21.85
C ARG A 657 -6.34 -19.77 21.27
N ASN A 658 -5.36 -20.11 20.44
CA ASN A 658 -4.66 -19.12 19.62
C ASN A 658 -5.55 -18.57 18.50
N ILE A 659 -5.38 -17.30 18.16
CA ILE A 659 -5.97 -16.70 16.96
C ILE A 659 -5.41 -17.43 15.74
N LEU A 660 -6.31 -17.90 14.87
CA LEU A 660 -5.96 -18.72 13.71
C LEU A 660 -5.33 -17.90 12.58
N ASN A 661 -4.47 -18.55 11.80
CA ASN A 661 -3.74 -17.98 10.64
C ASN A 661 -2.80 -16.81 10.97
N VAL A 662 -2.45 -16.62 12.21
CA VAL A 662 -1.43 -15.67 12.66
C VAL A 662 -0.20 -16.47 13.10
N ALA A 663 0.96 -16.17 12.56
CA ALA A 663 2.21 -16.84 12.92
C ALA A 663 2.73 -16.31 14.26
N THR A 664 3.36 -17.15 15.09
CA THR A 664 4.04 -16.68 16.32
C THR A 664 5.27 -15.86 15.99
N ASN A 665 6.04 -16.32 14.99
CA ASN A 665 7.25 -15.66 14.52
C ASN A 665 7.18 -15.47 13.00
N THR A 666 7.47 -14.27 12.56
CA THR A 666 7.74 -13.97 11.15
C THR A 666 9.02 -13.16 11.08
N VAL A 667 10.01 -13.66 10.36
CA VAL A 667 11.30 -12.98 10.13
C VAL A 667 11.46 -12.79 8.63
N ARG A 668 11.79 -11.58 8.21
CA ARG A 668 12.21 -11.22 6.87
C ARG A 668 13.57 -10.59 6.96
N ALA A 669 14.50 -11.02 6.14
CA ALA A 669 15.85 -10.45 6.10
C ALA A 669 16.41 -10.50 4.70
N GLY A 670 17.32 -9.61 4.39
CA GLY A 670 17.95 -9.58 3.08
C GLY A 670 19.11 -8.63 2.95
N LEU A 671 19.69 -8.67 1.76
CA LEU A 671 20.81 -7.83 1.33
C LEU A 671 20.45 -7.17 -0.01
N ASP A 672 20.60 -5.87 -0.07
CA ASP A 672 20.62 -5.10 -1.31
C ASP A 672 22.08 -4.82 -1.69
N LEU A 673 22.46 -5.28 -2.87
CA LEU A 673 23.79 -5.10 -3.46
C LEU A 673 23.65 -4.17 -4.66
N ASP A 674 24.44 -3.08 -4.72
CA ASP A 674 24.41 -2.12 -5.81
C ASP A 674 25.83 -1.85 -6.34
N PHE A 675 26.11 -2.32 -7.54
CA PHE A 675 27.37 -2.16 -8.23
C PHE A 675 27.21 -1.30 -9.50
N GLY A 676 26.43 -0.24 -9.41
CA GLY A 676 26.18 0.70 -10.48
C GLY A 676 25.23 0.15 -11.55
N ARG A 677 25.72 -0.58 -12.54
CA ARG A 677 24.88 -1.21 -13.56
C ARG A 677 24.17 -2.47 -13.08
N LEU A 678 24.71 -3.16 -12.09
CA LEU A 678 24.13 -4.37 -11.50
C LEU A 678 23.61 -4.07 -10.11
N SER A 679 22.31 -4.30 -9.90
CA SER A 679 21.68 -4.26 -8.59
C SER A 679 21.08 -5.63 -8.29
N THR A 680 21.35 -6.18 -7.10
CA THR A 680 20.86 -7.50 -6.70
C THR A 680 20.21 -7.41 -5.33
N ARG A 681 19.08 -8.08 -5.14
CA ARG A 681 18.46 -8.30 -3.83
C ARG A 681 18.44 -9.79 -3.53
N LEU A 682 18.95 -10.15 -2.36
CA LEU A 682 18.81 -11.46 -1.74
C LEU A 682 17.87 -11.29 -0.56
N SER A 683 16.83 -12.09 -0.46
CA SER A 683 15.88 -11.99 0.65
C SER A 683 15.38 -13.36 1.07
N ALA A 684 15.07 -13.50 2.36
CA ALA A 684 14.49 -14.70 2.92
C ALA A 684 13.34 -14.35 3.88
N ARG A 685 12.34 -15.21 3.94
CA ARG A 685 11.21 -15.13 4.87
C ARG A 685 11.07 -16.46 5.62
N TYR A 686 11.10 -16.38 6.96
CA TYR A 686 10.82 -17.48 7.87
C TYR A 686 9.49 -17.27 8.58
N VAL A 687 8.65 -18.29 8.66
CA VAL A 687 7.33 -18.27 9.31
C VAL A 687 7.18 -19.48 10.21
N GLN A 688 6.77 -19.27 11.46
CA GLN A 688 6.66 -20.34 12.46
C GLN A 688 5.44 -20.14 13.38
N GLY A 689 4.92 -21.26 13.89
CA GLY A 689 3.93 -21.29 14.97
C GLY A 689 2.56 -20.82 14.54
N ARG A 690 2.08 -21.27 13.38
CA ARG A 690 0.75 -20.96 12.85
C ARG A 690 -0.19 -22.15 13.00
N GLN A 691 -1.44 -21.87 13.32
CA GLN A 691 -2.54 -22.84 13.44
C GLN A 691 -3.71 -22.42 12.57
N ASP A 692 -4.49 -23.39 12.07
CA ASP A 692 -5.76 -23.14 11.41
C ASP A 692 -6.69 -24.36 11.50
N GLN A 693 -7.94 -24.18 11.08
CA GLN A 693 -8.93 -25.26 10.99
C GLN A 693 -8.66 -26.17 9.79
N ASN A 694 -8.84 -27.46 9.99
CA ASN A 694 -8.85 -28.45 8.90
C ASN A 694 -10.30 -28.69 8.46
N PHE A 695 -10.74 -27.97 7.43
CA PHE A 695 -12.10 -28.07 6.91
C PHE A 695 -12.41 -29.38 6.19
N ASN A 696 -11.43 -30.26 5.99
CA ASN A 696 -11.61 -31.60 5.39
C ASN A 696 -12.04 -32.65 6.43
N LEU A 697 -12.02 -32.31 7.71
CA LEU A 697 -12.44 -33.17 8.78
C LEU A 697 -13.72 -32.64 9.42
N ALA A 698 -14.60 -33.56 9.80
CA ALA A 698 -15.85 -33.22 10.49
C ALA A 698 -15.56 -32.43 11.77
N GLY A 699 -16.32 -31.35 12.00
CA GLY A 699 -16.12 -30.43 13.11
C GLY A 699 -14.95 -29.48 12.94
N SER A 700 -14.23 -29.53 11.81
CA SER A 700 -13.13 -28.62 11.44
C SER A 700 -12.09 -28.43 12.55
N PRO A 701 -11.42 -29.49 13.02
CA PRO A 701 -10.47 -29.42 14.13
C PRO A 701 -9.29 -28.49 13.81
N ILE A 702 -8.69 -27.91 14.86
CA ILE A 702 -7.49 -27.08 14.75
C ILE A 702 -6.27 -27.95 14.52
N VAL A 703 -5.41 -27.56 13.60
CA VAL A 703 -4.15 -28.23 13.26
C VAL A 703 -2.99 -27.25 13.21
N ASP A 704 -1.80 -27.72 13.58
CA ASP A 704 -0.56 -26.95 13.43
C ASP A 704 -0.09 -26.94 11.98
N TYR A 705 0.48 -25.81 11.57
CA TYR A 705 1.12 -25.67 10.27
C TYR A 705 2.64 -25.81 10.41
N PRO A 706 3.32 -26.51 9.49
CA PRO A 706 4.77 -26.59 9.51
C PRO A 706 5.38 -25.20 9.35
N SER A 707 6.51 -24.98 10.04
CA SER A 707 7.35 -23.81 9.77
C SER A 707 8.01 -23.93 8.40
N PHE A 708 8.31 -22.80 7.75
CA PHE A 708 8.99 -22.80 6.47
C PHE A 708 9.90 -21.59 6.30
N THR A 709 10.91 -21.76 5.45
CA THR A 709 11.77 -20.68 4.96
C THR A 709 11.68 -20.62 3.44
N VAL A 710 11.44 -19.45 2.90
CA VAL A 710 11.46 -19.18 1.46
C VAL A 710 12.50 -18.11 1.20
N ALA A 711 13.38 -18.34 0.23
CA ALA A 711 14.41 -17.37 -0.17
C ALA A 711 14.23 -17.00 -1.64
N ASP A 712 14.47 -15.73 -1.94
CA ASP A 712 14.31 -15.14 -3.28
C ASP A 712 15.57 -14.39 -3.69
N VAL A 713 15.85 -14.39 -4.99
CA VAL A 713 16.97 -13.65 -5.59
C VAL A 713 16.47 -12.83 -6.77
N SER A 714 16.78 -11.55 -6.80
CA SER A 714 16.55 -10.71 -7.97
C SER A 714 17.82 -9.97 -8.38
N ALA A 715 18.09 -9.87 -9.68
CA ALA A 715 19.23 -9.17 -10.23
C ALA A 715 18.79 -8.31 -11.42
N THR A 716 19.01 -7.01 -11.33
CA THR A 716 18.73 -6.03 -12.38
C THR A 716 20.03 -5.57 -13.01
N TYR A 717 20.18 -5.78 -14.30
CA TYR A 717 21.29 -5.27 -15.08
C TYR A 717 20.83 -4.13 -16.00
N ARG A 718 21.36 -2.91 -15.77
CA ARG A 718 21.11 -1.72 -16.61
C ARG A 718 22.11 -1.70 -17.77
N MET A 719 21.67 -2.12 -18.95
CA MET A 719 22.49 -2.11 -20.16
C MET A 719 22.76 -0.68 -20.63
N HIS A 720 21.75 0.17 -20.58
CA HIS A 720 21.78 1.58 -20.95
C HIS A 720 20.82 2.38 -20.06
N ARG A 721 20.79 3.72 -20.16
CA ARG A 721 19.86 4.57 -19.37
C ARG A 721 18.39 4.17 -19.53
N GLN A 722 18.01 3.66 -20.70
CA GLN A 722 16.64 3.30 -21.08
C GLN A 722 16.38 1.79 -21.07
N HIS A 723 17.40 0.95 -20.95
CA HIS A 723 17.30 -0.49 -21.12
C HIS A 723 17.77 -1.24 -19.87
N ALA A 724 16.92 -2.09 -19.33
CA ALA A 724 17.27 -2.95 -18.21
C ALA A 724 16.71 -4.36 -18.39
N VAL A 725 17.47 -5.35 -17.94
CA VAL A 725 17.02 -6.73 -17.80
C VAL A 725 16.99 -7.08 -16.31
N LEU A 726 15.90 -7.63 -15.86
CA LEU A 726 15.72 -8.14 -14.51
C LEU A 726 15.54 -9.66 -14.58
N LEU A 727 16.42 -10.40 -13.93
CA LEU A 727 16.26 -11.82 -13.64
C LEU A 727 15.79 -11.98 -12.20
N THR A 728 14.79 -12.82 -12.00
CA THR A 728 14.22 -13.10 -10.68
C THR A 728 14.07 -14.60 -10.49
N VAL A 729 14.44 -15.10 -9.30
CA VAL A 729 14.20 -16.48 -8.88
C VAL A 729 13.48 -16.47 -7.54
N ASN A 730 12.24 -16.93 -7.54
CA ASN A 730 11.43 -17.12 -6.33
C ASN A 730 11.70 -18.49 -5.73
N ASN A 731 11.66 -18.57 -4.41
CA ASN A 731 11.78 -19.82 -3.67
C ASN A 731 12.98 -20.64 -4.15
N VAL A 732 14.18 -20.01 -4.19
CA VAL A 732 15.41 -20.63 -4.68
C VAL A 732 15.79 -21.92 -3.91
N LEU A 733 15.28 -22.09 -2.69
CA LEU A 733 15.46 -23.28 -1.87
C LEU A 733 14.51 -24.43 -2.26
N ASP A 734 13.62 -24.20 -3.21
CA ASP A 734 12.55 -25.13 -3.64
C ASP A 734 11.73 -25.70 -2.48
N THR A 735 11.50 -24.88 -1.45
CA THR A 735 10.76 -25.26 -0.25
C THR A 735 9.30 -25.58 -0.60
N TYR A 736 8.82 -26.75 -0.17
CA TYR A 736 7.38 -27.05 -0.17
C TYR A 736 6.71 -26.34 0.98
N TYR A 737 5.80 -25.41 0.70
CA TYR A 737 5.13 -24.63 1.73
C TYR A 737 3.72 -24.20 1.31
N TYR A 738 2.92 -23.83 2.29
CA TYR A 738 1.60 -23.26 2.11
C TYR A 738 1.27 -22.23 3.20
N GLU A 739 0.49 -21.23 2.85
CA GLU A 739 -0.05 -20.26 3.79
C GLU A 739 -1.48 -20.62 4.22
N LYS A 740 -2.17 -21.43 3.40
CA LYS A 740 -3.44 -22.09 3.72
C LYS A 740 -3.29 -23.58 3.47
N LYS A 741 -3.63 -24.41 4.47
CA LYS A 741 -3.60 -25.86 4.35
C LYS A 741 -4.39 -26.33 3.13
N GLY A 742 -3.81 -27.25 2.36
CA GLY A 742 -4.40 -27.76 1.13
C GLY A 742 -4.13 -26.90 -0.11
N TYR A 743 -3.48 -25.73 0.05
CA TYR A 743 -3.20 -24.80 -1.04
C TYR A 743 -1.69 -24.47 -1.12
N PRO A 744 -0.83 -25.46 -1.43
CA PRO A 744 0.60 -25.22 -1.55
C PRO A 744 0.91 -24.19 -2.66
N LEU A 745 1.92 -23.37 -2.40
CA LEU A 745 2.41 -22.36 -3.31
C LEU A 745 3.56 -22.89 -4.17
N ALA A 746 4.00 -22.07 -5.14
CA ALA A 746 5.03 -22.47 -6.08
C ALA A 746 6.35 -22.84 -5.40
N GLY A 747 7.00 -23.88 -5.88
CA GLY A 747 8.39 -24.19 -5.67
C GLY A 747 9.31 -23.19 -6.37
N ALA A 748 10.53 -23.60 -6.66
CA ALA A 748 11.49 -22.74 -7.37
C ALA A 748 10.93 -22.32 -8.73
N SER A 749 10.94 -21.02 -8.98
CA SER A 749 10.43 -20.44 -10.23
C SER A 749 11.22 -19.20 -10.62
N PHE A 750 11.36 -18.94 -11.91
CA PHE A 750 12.08 -17.79 -12.41
C PHE A 750 11.24 -16.93 -13.34
N GLN A 751 11.64 -15.67 -13.49
CA GLN A 751 11.11 -14.75 -14.48
C GLN A 751 12.22 -13.85 -15.00
N VAL A 752 12.24 -13.64 -16.30
CA VAL A 752 13.11 -12.67 -16.98
C VAL A 752 12.23 -11.52 -17.48
N LYS A 753 12.57 -10.30 -17.08
CA LYS A 753 11.87 -9.07 -17.50
C LYS A 753 12.83 -8.18 -18.28
N TYR A 754 12.40 -7.70 -19.42
CA TYR A 754 13.05 -6.61 -20.14
C TYR A 754 12.23 -5.35 -19.98
N ARG A 755 12.89 -4.25 -19.68
CA ARG A 755 12.27 -2.93 -19.50
C ARG A 755 12.91 -1.91 -20.42
N LEU A 756 12.06 -1.16 -21.12
CA LEU A 756 12.39 -0.01 -21.95
C LEU A 756 11.80 1.25 -21.31
N GLY A 757 12.61 2.28 -21.07
CA GLY A 757 12.18 3.62 -20.70
C GLY A 757 12.45 4.58 -21.86
N LEU A 758 11.49 5.41 -22.21
CA LEU A 758 11.55 6.37 -23.31
C LEU A 758 11.51 7.81 -22.78
#